data_d0b8797072c4d59c3820d29943009c0e
#
_entry.id   d0b8797072c4d59c3820d29943009c0e
#
_cell.length_a   1.000
_cell.length_b   1.000
_cell.length_c   1.000
_cell.angle_alpha   90.00
_cell.angle_beta   90.00
_cell.angle_gamma   90.00
#
_symmetry.space_group_name_H-M   'P 1'
#
loop_
_entity.id
_entity.type
_entity.pdbx_description
1 polymer ?
#
loop_
_entity_poly.entity_id
_entity_poly.type
_entity_poly.pdbx_seq_one_letter_code
_entity_poly.pdbx_strand_id
1 'polypeptide(L)'
;EVVVVGYGVQKKKLVTGSTIEVKGDDIQKMNTTQVLGALQSQTPGVNIQAASGQPGDGFKISIRGAGTNSSTAPLYVIDGVSGGDINALNPADIERIDVLKDAASCAIYGSAAANGVILVTTKQGKMGKVQVTYDANVGWQNMYKKPQLLTAKQYMAVQDQVSYNNGGSAYDWSKYIDADLLNAYQDGSNAGTDWIDAIRNKNAIVTNHSLNVTGGNDLSKFSMGVGYQYQDGVLGNVVKSDFRRFTFRLNSEHVVYRVGKRDVIKIGENVYYQHKQNQGVQIGNQYSNVLSDMLRANPCVPIYNKDGNYFMYDDLKNSGSAGWFAFNSYTSNPIASMVNNQSGANKGKSFNLNAVGYTEISPIEGLTYRGQIAYKQWSNSWRCYLAEYRLNDQGASRDKDQLSNNVGLGWNWTLTNTLNYKFNIAKLHHFDTLVGMEYYKSRPDYGESVNATVNGSIFKDFAHAYPSLADGNAVASVVTGEPAGYESKLSYFARVNYDFDEKYMLTAIIRADGSSNFSPDHRWGYFPSVSAGWVISNEKFMESTASWLDFLKLRAGWGQNGNCNLPSSQWRAGFEFGEYGVYPFNDKTSNTTGAYPNRLSNPLLAWETSEQLNIGIDTRFLHGRLGFTADWYSKKTKDLLISIQANAVSGFSTQWVNGGTVENK
;
A
#
# COMPACT_ATOMS: atom_id res chain seq x y z
N GLU A 1 21.67 -16.89 14.42
CA GLU A 1 20.61 -16.22 13.63
C GLU A 1 20.85 -16.46 12.14
N VAL A 2 19.79 -16.70 11.41
CA VAL A 2 19.79 -16.94 9.96
C VAL A 2 18.85 -15.93 9.32
N VAL A 3 19.26 -15.32 8.22
CA VAL A 3 18.48 -14.31 7.47
C VAL A 3 18.11 -14.89 6.10
N VAL A 4 16.91 -14.63 5.61
CA VAL A 4 16.54 -14.93 4.24
C VAL A 4 17.17 -13.87 3.34
N VAL A 5 17.96 -14.30 2.37
CA VAL A 5 18.61 -13.41 1.41
C VAL A 5 18.41 -14.00 0.01
N GLY A 6 17.60 -13.34 -0.77
CA GLY A 6 17.26 -13.81 -2.09
C GLY A 6 16.53 -15.15 -2.04
N TYR A 7 16.85 -16.04 -2.93
CA TYR A 7 16.27 -17.40 -3.02
C TYR A 7 16.99 -18.42 -2.10
N GLY A 8 17.47 -17.96 -0.91
CA GLY A 8 18.20 -18.81 0.03
C GLY A 8 18.25 -18.24 1.42
N VAL A 9 18.89 -19.00 2.32
CA VAL A 9 19.09 -18.64 3.74
C VAL A 9 20.58 -18.53 4.01
N GLN A 10 21.01 -17.50 4.75
CA GLN A 10 22.39 -17.25 5.09
C GLN A 10 22.54 -16.93 6.57
N LYS A 11 23.66 -17.33 7.22
CA LYS A 11 23.95 -16.90 8.57
C LYS A 11 24.08 -15.36 8.62
N LYS A 12 23.42 -14.70 9.57
CA LYS A 12 23.43 -13.22 9.70
C LYS A 12 24.83 -12.61 9.71
N LYS A 13 25.80 -13.29 10.36
CA LYS A 13 27.18 -12.84 10.40
C LYS A 13 27.87 -12.80 9.04
N LEU A 14 27.42 -13.62 8.06
CA LEU A 14 27.98 -13.70 6.72
C LEU A 14 27.28 -12.76 5.72
N VAL A 15 26.17 -12.14 6.08
CA VAL A 15 25.45 -11.20 5.21
C VAL A 15 26.27 -9.92 5.05
N THR A 16 26.62 -9.56 3.83
CA THR A 16 27.41 -8.38 3.49
C THR A 16 26.59 -7.11 3.32
N GLY A 17 25.26 -7.23 3.23
CA GLY A 17 24.34 -6.12 3.06
C GLY A 17 23.74 -5.57 4.35
N SER A 18 23.06 -4.42 4.24
CA SER A 18 22.33 -3.77 5.34
C SER A 18 20.93 -4.35 5.49
N THR A 19 20.72 -5.15 6.51
CA THR A 19 19.44 -5.82 6.77
C THR A 19 18.95 -5.54 8.20
N ILE A 20 17.64 -5.40 8.37
CA ILE A 20 16.97 -5.34 9.67
C ILE A 20 15.96 -6.47 9.75
N GLU A 21 15.96 -7.18 10.88
CA GLU A 21 15.01 -8.24 11.17
C GLU A 21 14.05 -7.79 12.27
N VAL A 22 12.77 -8.02 12.08
CA VAL A 22 11.71 -7.85 13.09
C VAL A 22 11.01 -9.19 13.26
N LYS A 23 10.95 -9.68 14.48
CA LYS A 23 10.34 -10.99 14.80
C LYS A 23 8.83 -10.90 14.88
N GLY A 24 8.14 -11.97 14.51
CA GLY A 24 6.68 -12.04 14.54
C GLY A 24 6.07 -11.79 15.91
N ASP A 25 6.74 -12.27 16.98
CA ASP A 25 6.29 -12.02 18.36
C ASP A 25 6.29 -10.53 18.73
N ASP A 26 7.24 -9.75 18.22
CA ASP A 26 7.29 -8.31 18.48
C ASP A 26 6.22 -7.58 17.66
N ILE A 27 5.93 -8.06 16.45
CA ILE A 27 4.82 -7.56 15.63
C ILE A 27 3.46 -7.79 16.31
N GLN A 28 3.25 -8.98 16.88
CA GLN A 28 1.99 -9.33 17.58
C GLN A 28 1.75 -8.48 18.84
N LYS A 29 2.80 -8.18 19.61
CA LYS A 29 2.71 -7.33 20.81
C LYS A 29 2.20 -5.91 20.55
N MET A 30 2.33 -5.41 19.31
CA MET A 30 1.90 -4.05 18.94
C MET A 30 0.38 -3.89 18.78
N ASN A 31 -0.38 -4.99 18.81
CA ASN A 31 -1.86 -5.00 18.75
C ASN A 31 -2.45 -4.14 17.63
N THR A 32 -1.83 -4.16 16.47
CA THR A 32 -2.31 -3.45 15.29
C THR A 32 -3.03 -4.38 14.33
N THR A 33 -4.00 -3.86 13.61
CA THR A 33 -4.70 -4.60 12.55
C THR A 33 -3.88 -4.71 11.26
N GLN A 34 -2.78 -3.94 11.14
CA GLN A 34 -1.96 -3.89 9.95
C GLN A 34 -0.47 -4.09 10.28
N VAL A 35 0.20 -4.91 9.46
CA VAL A 35 1.61 -5.27 9.61
C VAL A 35 2.52 -4.04 9.58
N LEU A 36 2.30 -3.12 8.66
CA LEU A 36 3.12 -1.90 8.53
C LEU A 36 2.99 -0.98 9.76
N GLY A 37 1.84 -0.96 10.41
CA GLY A 37 1.65 -0.25 11.68
C GLY A 37 2.54 -0.80 12.80
N ALA A 38 2.76 -2.12 12.84
CA ALA A 38 3.67 -2.75 13.80
C ALA A 38 5.15 -2.48 13.50
N LEU A 39 5.51 -2.23 12.24
CA LEU A 39 6.89 -1.90 11.86
C LEU A 39 7.26 -0.44 12.09
N GLN A 40 6.27 0.42 12.32
CA GLN A 40 6.51 1.84 12.55
C GLN A 40 7.42 2.04 13.76
N SER A 41 8.49 2.82 13.58
CA SER A 41 9.52 3.08 14.59
C SER A 41 10.38 1.88 15.02
N GLN A 42 10.18 0.68 14.45
CA GLN A 42 10.99 -0.52 14.74
C GLN A 42 12.17 -0.66 13.77
N THR A 43 12.13 0.04 12.64
CA THR A 43 13.07 -0.17 11.52
C THR A 43 13.80 1.14 11.16
N PRO A 44 15.01 1.40 11.69
CA PRO A 44 15.79 2.59 11.33
C PRO A 44 16.02 2.72 9.83
N GLY A 45 15.82 3.94 9.26
CA GLY A 45 15.95 4.22 7.84
C GLY A 45 14.74 3.79 6.99
N VAL A 46 13.64 3.40 7.64
CA VAL A 46 12.34 3.13 7.02
C VAL A 46 11.34 4.15 7.55
N ASN A 47 10.76 4.95 6.68
CA ASN A 47 9.70 5.88 7.03
C ASN A 47 8.35 5.25 6.73
N ILE A 48 7.51 5.09 7.74
CA ILE A 48 6.18 4.49 7.65
C ILE A 48 5.18 5.50 8.20
N GLN A 49 4.26 5.94 7.36
CA GLN A 49 3.23 6.92 7.71
C GLN A 49 1.85 6.36 7.37
N ALA A 50 0.89 6.49 8.27
CA ALA A 50 -0.50 6.17 7.97
C ALA A 50 -1.00 7.08 6.82
N ALA A 51 -1.65 6.50 5.83
CA ALA A 51 -2.22 7.25 4.70
C ALA A 51 -3.37 8.16 5.18
N SER A 52 -4.16 7.64 6.11
CA SER A 52 -5.17 8.37 6.88
C SER A 52 -5.31 7.71 8.27
N GLY A 53 -6.23 8.17 9.09
CA GLY A 53 -6.57 7.49 10.34
C GLY A 53 -7.77 6.54 10.21
N GLN A 54 -8.26 6.29 9.01
CA GLN A 54 -9.43 5.45 8.80
C GLN A 54 -9.13 3.95 8.97
N PRO A 55 -10.08 3.18 9.48
CA PRO A 55 -9.95 1.74 9.60
C PRO A 55 -9.62 1.07 8.26
N GLY A 56 -8.57 0.26 8.25
CA GLY A 56 -8.19 -0.51 7.06
C GLY A 56 -7.47 0.25 5.97
N ASP A 57 -7.25 1.56 6.12
CA ASP A 57 -6.40 2.32 5.21
C ASP A 57 -4.94 1.90 5.35
N GLY A 58 -4.22 1.92 4.22
CA GLY A 58 -2.84 1.50 4.16
C GLY A 58 -1.86 2.52 4.75
N PHE A 59 -0.59 2.18 4.65
CA PHE A 59 0.52 3.03 5.03
C PHE A 59 1.34 3.42 3.80
N LYS A 60 1.84 4.64 3.78
CA LYS A 60 2.90 5.06 2.87
C LYS A 60 4.23 4.67 3.49
N ILE A 61 5.07 4.04 2.70
CA ILE A 61 6.37 3.56 3.16
C ILE A 61 7.45 3.99 2.18
N SER A 62 8.60 4.41 2.70
CA SER A 62 9.80 4.66 1.93
C SER A 62 11.03 4.18 2.69
N ILE A 63 11.99 3.60 1.97
CA ILE A 63 13.26 3.14 2.51
C ILE A 63 14.35 4.07 1.98
N ARG A 64 15.08 4.74 2.90
CA ARG A 64 16.15 5.68 2.56
C ARG A 64 15.69 6.83 1.65
N GLY A 65 14.45 7.31 1.86
CA GLY A 65 13.89 8.45 1.13
C GLY A 65 13.30 8.12 -0.24
N ALA A 66 12.81 9.16 -0.92
CA ALA A 66 12.25 9.04 -2.27
C ALA A 66 13.38 9.06 -3.31
N GLY A 67 13.49 8.01 -4.09
CA GLY A 67 14.50 7.87 -5.15
C GLY A 67 13.95 7.92 -6.57
N THR A 68 12.65 8.10 -6.75
CA THR A 68 11.98 8.14 -8.05
C THR A 68 10.82 9.13 -8.02
N ASN A 69 10.38 9.58 -9.18
CA ASN A 69 9.17 10.41 -9.34
C ASN A 69 7.88 9.58 -9.40
N SER A 70 8.00 8.26 -9.50
CA SER A 70 6.88 7.33 -9.47
C SER A 70 6.62 6.80 -8.04
N SER A 71 6.08 5.59 -7.90
CA SER A 71 5.88 4.98 -6.59
C SER A 71 7.19 4.73 -5.85
N THR A 72 7.30 5.21 -4.62
CA THR A 72 8.43 4.98 -3.70
C THR A 72 8.28 3.73 -2.84
N ALA A 73 7.19 2.98 -3.01
CA ALA A 73 6.93 1.77 -2.25
C ALA A 73 8.01 0.70 -2.49
N PRO A 74 8.50 0.02 -1.44
CA PRO A 74 9.41 -1.10 -1.60
C PRO A 74 8.71 -2.31 -2.20
N LEU A 75 9.51 -3.24 -2.72
CA LEU A 75 9.02 -4.54 -3.14
C LEU A 75 8.70 -5.40 -1.92
N TYR A 76 7.49 -5.92 -1.84
CA TYR A 76 7.14 -6.96 -0.87
C TYR A 76 7.36 -8.34 -1.47
N VAL A 77 8.10 -9.17 -0.74
CA VAL A 77 8.32 -10.58 -1.09
C VAL A 77 7.76 -11.42 0.05
N ILE A 78 6.69 -12.15 -0.22
CA ILE A 78 5.98 -12.96 0.79
C ILE A 78 6.24 -14.43 0.47
N ASP A 79 6.83 -15.15 1.42
CA ASP A 79 7.23 -16.56 1.28
C ASP A 79 7.99 -16.85 -0.04
N GLY A 80 8.90 -15.93 -0.41
CA GLY A 80 9.73 -16.03 -1.60
C GLY A 80 9.08 -15.59 -2.91
N VAL A 81 7.87 -15.04 -2.88
CA VAL A 81 7.15 -14.56 -4.07
C VAL A 81 7.06 -13.03 -4.09
N SER A 82 7.56 -12.43 -5.16
CA SER A 82 7.58 -10.98 -5.38
C SER A 82 6.20 -10.38 -5.64
N GLY A 83 6.01 -9.10 -5.24
CA GLY A 83 4.81 -8.32 -5.52
C GLY A 83 3.60 -8.71 -4.66
N GLY A 84 3.80 -9.25 -3.45
CA GLY A 84 2.73 -9.49 -2.47
C GLY A 84 2.14 -8.19 -1.93
N ASP A 85 0.94 -8.27 -1.35
CA ASP A 85 0.35 -7.18 -0.59
C ASP A 85 0.50 -7.45 0.92
N ILE A 86 1.40 -6.71 1.57
CA ILE A 86 1.62 -6.85 3.01
C ILE A 86 0.38 -6.44 3.83
N ASN A 87 -0.46 -5.56 3.30
CA ASN A 87 -1.70 -5.16 3.96
C ASN A 87 -2.77 -6.27 3.89
N ALA A 88 -2.57 -7.29 3.06
CA ALA A 88 -3.43 -8.47 3.05
C ALA A 88 -3.17 -9.38 4.25
N LEU A 89 -1.94 -9.39 4.79
CA LEU A 89 -1.52 -10.33 5.82
C LEU A 89 -2.09 -10.00 7.20
N ASN A 90 -2.41 -11.04 7.98
CA ASN A 90 -2.66 -10.90 9.40
C ASN A 90 -1.31 -10.85 10.15
N PRO A 91 -1.07 -9.85 11.02
CA PRO A 91 0.15 -9.80 11.84
C PRO A 91 0.43 -11.09 12.62
N ALA A 92 -0.60 -11.82 13.05
CA ALA A 92 -0.49 -13.08 13.76
C ALA A 92 0.06 -14.25 12.90
N ASP A 93 0.00 -14.14 11.57
CA ASP A 93 0.52 -15.16 10.64
C ASP A 93 2.01 -15.02 10.34
N ILE A 94 2.64 -13.93 10.79
CA ILE A 94 4.02 -13.61 10.46
C ILE A 94 4.98 -14.30 11.43
N GLU A 95 6.01 -14.94 10.90
CA GLU A 95 7.13 -15.48 11.67
C GLU A 95 8.24 -14.42 11.82
N ARG A 96 8.54 -13.68 10.71
CA ARG A 96 9.50 -12.57 10.72
C ARG A 96 9.38 -11.68 9.49
N ILE A 97 9.95 -10.49 9.61
CA ILE A 97 10.12 -9.55 8.51
C ILE A 97 11.58 -9.13 8.44
N ASP A 98 12.18 -9.27 7.26
CA ASP A 98 13.52 -8.79 6.95
C ASP A 98 13.44 -7.61 5.99
N VAL A 99 14.06 -6.47 6.33
CA VAL A 99 14.09 -5.28 5.48
C VAL A 99 15.48 -5.13 4.87
N LEU A 100 15.54 -5.21 3.54
CA LEU A 100 16.76 -5.01 2.75
C LEU A 100 16.82 -3.55 2.28
N LYS A 101 17.89 -2.84 2.66
CA LYS A 101 17.96 -1.37 2.44
C LYS A 101 18.98 -0.95 1.39
N ASP A 102 19.87 -1.83 0.99
CA ASP A 102 20.94 -1.51 0.03
C ASP A 102 20.79 -2.26 -1.29
N ALA A 103 21.37 -1.69 -2.37
CA ALA A 103 21.26 -2.26 -3.70
C ALA A 103 21.86 -3.66 -3.81
N ALA A 104 22.93 -3.95 -3.07
CA ALA A 104 23.59 -5.26 -3.12
C ALA A 104 22.70 -6.38 -2.59
N SER A 105 21.98 -6.15 -1.47
CA SER A 105 21.02 -7.10 -0.94
C SER A 105 19.76 -7.22 -1.82
N CYS A 106 19.37 -6.13 -2.49
CA CYS A 106 18.15 -6.05 -3.29
C CYS A 106 18.33 -6.58 -4.71
N ALA A 107 19.56 -6.60 -5.26
CA ALA A 107 19.84 -6.87 -6.67
C ALA A 107 19.23 -8.19 -7.20
N ILE A 108 19.20 -9.22 -6.37
CA ILE A 108 18.65 -10.53 -6.75
C ILE A 108 17.15 -10.49 -7.07
N TYR A 109 16.41 -9.52 -6.51
CA TYR A 109 14.97 -9.35 -6.70
C TYR A 109 14.60 -8.46 -7.90
N GLY A 110 15.61 -7.87 -8.56
CA GLY A 110 15.47 -7.20 -9.86
C GLY A 110 14.87 -5.81 -9.80
N SER A 111 14.27 -5.43 -10.91
CA SER A 111 13.84 -4.06 -11.20
C SER A 111 12.80 -3.48 -10.24
N ALA A 112 11.98 -4.31 -9.62
CA ALA A 112 11.02 -3.82 -8.63
C ALA A 112 11.65 -3.47 -7.27
N ALA A 113 12.94 -3.83 -7.05
CA ALA A 113 13.64 -3.68 -5.79
C ALA A 113 14.44 -2.37 -5.64
N ALA A 114 14.36 -1.46 -6.62
CA ALA A 114 15.08 -0.17 -6.59
C ALA A 114 14.76 0.70 -5.35
N ASN A 115 13.57 0.54 -4.78
CA ASN A 115 13.14 1.25 -3.56
C ASN A 115 13.33 0.44 -2.27
N GLY A 116 14.11 -0.67 -2.33
CA GLY A 116 14.29 -1.59 -1.21
C GLY A 116 13.32 -2.77 -1.26
N VAL A 117 13.55 -3.74 -0.38
CA VAL A 117 12.76 -4.97 -0.32
C VAL A 117 12.34 -5.26 1.12
N ILE A 118 11.10 -5.65 1.30
CA ILE A 118 10.57 -6.17 2.56
C ILE A 118 10.21 -7.64 2.35
N LEU A 119 11.00 -8.51 2.99
CA LEU A 119 10.77 -9.95 2.97
C LEU A 119 9.88 -10.31 4.15
N VAL A 120 8.79 -10.97 3.88
CA VAL A 120 7.86 -11.47 4.89
C VAL A 120 7.88 -12.99 4.85
N THR A 121 8.23 -13.59 5.96
CA THR A 121 8.11 -15.04 6.15
C THR A 121 6.91 -15.30 7.04
N THR A 122 5.93 -16.03 6.53
CA THR A 122 4.79 -16.48 7.31
C THR A 122 5.13 -17.73 8.13
N LYS A 123 4.35 -18.04 9.15
CA LYS A 123 4.56 -19.21 10.01
C LYS A 123 4.57 -20.50 9.18
N GLN A 124 5.66 -21.23 9.25
CA GLN A 124 5.88 -22.49 8.54
C GLN A 124 5.61 -23.70 9.44
N GLY A 125 5.37 -24.84 8.81
CA GLY A 125 5.24 -26.12 9.53
C GLY A 125 6.52 -26.50 10.27
N LYS A 126 6.41 -27.00 11.48
CA LYS A 126 7.54 -27.44 12.32
C LYS A 126 7.37 -28.91 12.69
N MET A 127 8.52 -29.62 12.82
CA MET A 127 8.49 -31.00 13.33
C MET A 127 8.03 -31.00 14.78
N GLY A 128 7.16 -31.94 15.13
CA GLY A 128 6.66 -32.09 16.50
C GLY A 128 5.18 -32.43 16.54
N LYS A 129 4.67 -32.56 17.76
CA LYS A 129 3.22 -32.74 17.99
C LYS A 129 2.43 -31.56 17.45
N VAL A 130 1.23 -31.81 17.02
CA VAL A 130 0.31 -30.73 16.60
C VAL A 130 0.11 -29.75 17.77
N GLN A 131 0.38 -28.50 17.50
CA GLN A 131 0.16 -27.39 18.42
C GLN A 131 -0.98 -26.53 17.87
N VAL A 132 -1.92 -26.19 18.73
CA VAL A 132 -3.03 -25.29 18.45
C VAL A 132 -2.83 -24.05 19.30
N THR A 133 -2.75 -22.90 18.68
CA THR A 133 -2.60 -21.59 19.34
C THR A 133 -3.78 -20.71 18.97
N TYR A 134 -4.46 -20.19 19.95
CA TYR A 134 -5.51 -19.20 19.77
C TYR A 134 -5.10 -17.88 20.44
N ASP A 135 -4.98 -16.84 19.65
CA ASP A 135 -4.68 -15.48 20.09
C ASP A 135 -5.89 -14.60 19.88
N ALA A 136 -6.34 -13.92 20.93
CA ALA A 136 -7.44 -12.97 20.86
C ALA A 136 -7.07 -11.66 21.54
N ASN A 137 -7.46 -10.57 20.92
CA ASN A 137 -7.31 -9.23 21.46
C ASN A 137 -8.58 -8.43 21.26
N VAL A 138 -9.01 -7.70 22.30
CA VAL A 138 -10.12 -6.74 22.26
C VAL A 138 -9.62 -5.44 22.89
N GLY A 139 -9.84 -4.34 22.22
CA GLY A 139 -9.45 -3.02 22.68
C GLY A 139 -10.44 -1.94 22.26
N TRP A 140 -10.26 -0.76 22.81
CA TRP A 140 -11.05 0.42 22.50
C TRP A 140 -10.15 1.58 22.10
N GLN A 141 -10.49 2.23 21.00
CA GLN A 141 -9.76 3.38 20.48
C GLN A 141 -10.55 4.66 20.75
N ASN A 142 -9.84 5.71 21.08
CA ASN A 142 -10.37 7.05 21.24
C ASN A 142 -9.45 8.07 20.60
N MET A 143 -10.00 9.19 20.16
CA MET A 143 -9.21 10.34 19.74
C MET A 143 -8.46 10.89 20.96
N TYR A 144 -7.13 10.78 21.01
CA TYR A 144 -6.32 11.16 22.15
C TYR A 144 -6.13 12.69 22.27
N LYS A 145 -6.23 13.40 21.14
CA LYS A 145 -6.09 14.86 21.11
C LYS A 145 -7.11 15.44 20.13
N LYS A 146 -7.92 16.34 20.63
CA LYS A 146 -8.92 17.10 19.87
C LYS A 146 -8.42 18.53 19.67
N PRO A 147 -8.44 19.09 18.45
CA PRO A 147 -8.25 20.52 18.26
C PRO A 147 -9.32 21.30 19.02
N GLN A 148 -8.94 22.41 19.62
CA GLN A 148 -9.90 23.34 20.21
C GLN A 148 -10.49 24.20 19.10
N LEU A 149 -11.81 24.11 18.93
CA LEU A 149 -12.55 24.95 18.00
C LEU A 149 -13.15 26.15 18.76
N LEU A 150 -13.48 27.18 18.01
CA LEU A 150 -14.16 28.35 18.56
C LEU A 150 -15.58 28.00 19.02
N THR A 151 -16.02 28.56 20.13
CA THR A 151 -17.44 28.58 20.49
C THR A 151 -18.20 29.56 19.58
N ALA A 152 -19.53 29.46 19.51
CA ALA A 152 -20.36 30.39 18.74
C ALA A 152 -20.06 31.84 19.08
N LYS A 153 -19.98 32.18 20.40
CA LYS A 153 -19.61 33.52 20.87
C LYS A 153 -18.25 33.98 20.38
N GLN A 154 -17.24 33.12 20.46
CA GLN A 154 -15.89 33.46 20.00
C GLN A 154 -15.86 33.62 18.49
N TYR A 155 -16.57 32.74 17.73
CA TYR A 155 -16.68 32.83 16.28
C TYR A 155 -17.28 34.17 15.85
N MET A 156 -18.41 34.58 16.45
CA MET A 156 -19.03 35.87 16.17
C MET A 156 -18.06 37.04 16.43
N ALA A 157 -17.36 37.02 17.55
CA ALA A 157 -16.38 38.04 17.87
C ALA A 157 -15.22 38.12 16.88
N VAL A 158 -14.71 36.96 16.42
CA VAL A 158 -13.65 36.88 15.38
C VAL A 158 -14.17 37.45 14.05
N GLN A 159 -15.39 37.09 13.65
CA GLN A 159 -15.97 37.60 12.40
C GLN A 159 -16.22 39.12 12.45
N ASP A 160 -16.70 39.66 13.58
CA ASP A 160 -16.85 41.07 13.79
C ASP A 160 -15.50 41.81 13.68
N GLN A 161 -14.44 41.22 14.27
CA GLN A 161 -13.09 41.77 14.16
C GLN A 161 -12.56 41.73 12.72
N VAL A 162 -12.85 40.68 11.96
CA VAL A 162 -12.51 40.59 10.52
C VAL A 162 -13.22 41.71 9.76
N SER A 163 -14.50 41.96 10.05
CA SER A 163 -15.26 43.07 9.43
C SER A 163 -14.63 44.41 9.74
N TYR A 164 -14.30 44.70 11.00
CA TYR A 164 -13.62 45.93 11.41
C TYR A 164 -12.28 46.13 10.71
N ASN A 165 -11.48 45.09 10.62
CA ASN A 165 -10.17 45.13 9.95
C ASN A 165 -10.30 45.42 8.45
N ASN A 166 -11.43 45.08 7.85
CA ASN A 166 -11.77 45.41 6.46
C ASN A 166 -12.51 46.76 6.28
N GLY A 167 -12.57 47.56 7.32
CA GLY A 167 -13.23 48.91 7.29
C GLY A 167 -14.75 48.87 7.42
N GLY A 168 -15.31 47.70 7.78
CA GLY A 168 -16.75 47.55 8.05
C GLY A 168 -17.14 47.77 9.49
N SER A 169 -18.33 47.33 9.88
CA SER A 169 -18.89 47.33 11.23
C SER A 169 -19.20 45.92 11.70
N ALA A 170 -19.51 45.74 12.99
CA ALA A 170 -19.98 44.44 13.51
C ALA A 170 -21.18 43.94 12.69
N TYR A 171 -21.25 42.63 12.53
CA TYR A 171 -22.37 42.01 11.83
C TYR A 171 -23.66 42.11 12.66
N ASP A 172 -24.78 42.33 11.99
CA ASP A 172 -26.10 42.14 12.57
C ASP A 172 -26.47 40.67 12.58
N TRP A 173 -26.04 39.98 13.60
CA TRP A 173 -26.21 38.51 13.75
C TRP A 173 -27.68 38.08 13.78
N SER A 174 -28.63 39.00 14.13
CA SER A 174 -30.06 38.70 14.12
C SER A 174 -30.61 38.40 12.71
N LYS A 175 -29.87 38.78 11.67
CA LYS A 175 -30.21 38.45 10.27
C LYS A 175 -29.93 36.97 9.91
N TYR A 176 -29.04 36.30 10.64
CA TYR A 176 -28.53 34.98 10.32
C TYR A 176 -28.93 33.92 11.35
N ILE A 177 -29.15 34.33 12.60
CA ILE A 177 -29.41 33.44 13.74
C ILE A 177 -30.76 33.82 14.36
N ASP A 178 -31.57 32.80 14.73
CA ASP A 178 -32.83 33.00 15.44
C ASP A 178 -32.58 33.65 16.82
N ALA A 179 -33.50 34.50 17.28
CA ALA A 179 -33.32 35.33 18.47
C ALA A 179 -32.99 34.52 19.74
N ASP A 180 -33.69 33.43 19.97
CA ASP A 180 -33.50 32.58 21.17
C ASP A 180 -32.10 31.94 21.14
N LEU A 181 -31.67 31.47 19.98
CA LEU A 181 -30.36 30.86 19.80
C LEU A 181 -29.23 31.90 19.88
N LEU A 182 -29.46 33.09 19.32
CA LEU A 182 -28.51 34.21 19.39
C LEU A 182 -28.29 34.66 20.84
N ASN A 183 -29.37 34.84 21.61
CA ASN A 183 -29.29 35.16 23.02
C ASN A 183 -28.49 34.11 23.81
N ALA A 184 -28.76 32.83 23.58
CA ALA A 184 -28.05 31.76 24.24
C ALA A 184 -26.55 31.68 23.87
N TYR A 185 -26.17 32.09 22.67
CA TYR A 185 -24.77 32.23 22.28
C TYR A 185 -24.09 33.43 22.93
N GLN A 186 -24.79 34.55 23.02
CA GLN A 186 -24.26 35.80 23.60
C GLN A 186 -24.07 35.70 25.11
N ASP A 187 -25.01 35.11 25.83
CA ASP A 187 -24.91 34.91 27.28
C ASP A 187 -24.01 33.74 27.68
N GLY A 188 -23.67 32.86 26.70
CA GLY A 188 -22.79 31.72 26.89
C GLY A 188 -23.47 30.45 27.43
N SER A 189 -24.80 30.46 27.58
CA SER A 189 -25.57 29.29 27.99
C SER A 189 -25.56 28.18 26.93
N ASN A 190 -25.31 28.52 25.66
CA ASN A 190 -25.03 27.61 24.57
C ASN A 190 -23.67 27.93 23.94
N ALA A 191 -22.76 26.96 23.96
CA ALA A 191 -21.43 27.12 23.35
C ALA A 191 -21.44 27.05 21.82
N GLY A 192 -22.54 26.66 21.21
CA GLY A 192 -22.64 26.34 19.78
C GLY A 192 -22.32 24.88 19.48
N THR A 193 -22.23 24.53 18.21
CA THR A 193 -22.01 23.15 17.76
C THR A 193 -20.52 22.80 17.77
N ASP A 194 -20.14 21.81 18.59
CA ASP A 194 -18.84 21.16 18.51
C ASP A 194 -18.91 20.03 17.45
N TRP A 195 -18.55 20.38 16.23
CA TRP A 195 -18.63 19.47 15.09
C TRP A 195 -17.72 18.24 15.21
N ILE A 196 -16.60 18.36 15.95
CA ILE A 196 -15.72 17.20 16.20
C ILE A 196 -16.41 16.21 17.13
N ASP A 197 -16.98 16.70 18.25
CA ASP A 197 -17.69 15.82 19.19
C ASP A 197 -18.95 15.21 18.59
N ALA A 198 -19.62 15.92 17.67
CA ALA A 198 -20.83 15.45 17.01
C ALA A 198 -20.59 14.20 16.12
N ILE A 199 -19.42 14.10 15.49
CA ILE A 199 -19.09 12.97 14.61
C ILE A 199 -18.09 11.99 15.23
N ARG A 200 -17.57 12.28 16.42
CA ARG A 200 -16.61 11.43 17.11
C ARG A 200 -17.28 10.16 17.64
N ASN A 201 -16.68 9.02 17.32
CA ASN A 201 -17.03 7.73 17.91
C ASN A 201 -16.18 7.54 19.18
N LYS A 202 -16.83 7.42 20.34
CA LYS A 202 -16.17 7.12 21.61
C LYS A 202 -16.11 5.62 21.82
N ASN A 203 -14.94 5.13 22.29
CA ASN A 203 -14.71 3.71 22.55
C ASN A 203 -14.90 2.85 21.30
N ALA A 204 -14.35 3.29 20.17
CA ALA A 204 -14.34 2.52 18.92
C ALA A 204 -13.66 1.17 19.14
N ILE A 205 -14.37 0.07 18.88
CA ILE A 205 -13.92 -1.29 19.17
C ILE A 205 -12.88 -1.73 18.15
N VAL A 206 -11.81 -2.37 18.62
CA VAL A 206 -10.85 -3.11 17.82
C VAL A 206 -10.75 -4.53 18.36
N THR A 207 -10.88 -5.52 17.49
CA THR A 207 -10.71 -6.91 17.89
C THR A 207 -9.93 -7.69 16.83
N ASN A 208 -9.09 -8.60 17.29
CA ASN A 208 -8.33 -9.52 16.46
C ASN A 208 -8.43 -10.93 17.07
N HIS A 209 -8.76 -11.91 16.25
CA HIS A 209 -8.82 -13.33 16.60
C HIS A 209 -7.99 -14.12 15.61
N SER A 210 -7.09 -14.96 16.07
CA SER A 210 -6.25 -15.81 15.25
C SER A 210 -6.13 -17.21 15.83
N LEU A 211 -6.45 -18.20 15.02
CA LEU A 211 -6.27 -19.61 15.32
C LEU A 211 -5.19 -20.16 14.41
N ASN A 212 -4.11 -20.67 15.00
CA ASN A 212 -3.02 -21.30 14.27
C ASN A 212 -2.85 -22.75 14.70
N VAL A 213 -2.67 -23.64 13.72
CA VAL A 213 -2.41 -25.07 13.91
C VAL A 213 -1.11 -25.40 13.17
N THR A 214 -0.12 -25.88 13.90
CA THR A 214 1.18 -26.27 13.33
C THR A 214 1.57 -27.67 13.79
N GLY A 215 2.20 -28.45 12.93
CA GLY A 215 2.67 -29.77 13.29
C GLY A 215 3.40 -30.43 12.15
N GLY A 216 3.84 -31.65 12.39
CA GLY A 216 4.48 -32.44 11.36
C GLY A 216 5.48 -33.47 11.90
N ASN A 217 5.99 -34.24 10.98
CA ASN A 217 7.07 -35.18 11.22
C ASN A 217 8.24 -34.88 10.24
N ASP A 218 9.18 -35.80 10.14
CA ASP A 218 10.34 -35.67 9.26
C ASP A 218 10.02 -35.79 7.75
N LEU A 219 8.82 -36.23 7.38
CA LEU A 219 8.37 -36.36 5.99
C LEU A 219 7.36 -35.29 5.60
N SER A 220 6.55 -34.81 6.54
CA SER A 220 5.48 -33.86 6.26
C SER A 220 5.34 -32.84 7.37
N LYS A 221 5.32 -31.57 7.04
CA LYS A 221 5.12 -30.46 7.95
C LYS A 221 4.03 -29.54 7.41
N PHE A 222 3.22 -29.01 8.30
CA PHE A 222 2.17 -28.06 7.92
C PHE A 222 1.97 -26.98 8.95
N SER A 223 1.47 -25.84 8.50
CA SER A 223 1.01 -24.73 9.31
C SER A 223 -0.24 -24.14 8.67
N MET A 224 -1.33 -24.06 9.44
CA MET A 224 -2.60 -23.49 9.01
C MET A 224 -2.98 -22.36 9.96
N GLY A 225 -3.47 -21.26 9.41
CA GLY A 225 -3.94 -20.10 10.17
C GLY A 225 -5.30 -19.63 9.68
N VAL A 226 -6.17 -19.25 10.62
CA VAL A 226 -7.45 -18.58 10.36
C VAL A 226 -7.48 -17.33 11.20
N GLY A 227 -7.78 -16.17 10.59
CA GLY A 227 -7.81 -14.90 11.28
C GLY A 227 -9.09 -14.11 10.99
N TYR A 228 -9.59 -13.43 12.01
CA TYR A 228 -10.66 -12.44 11.89
C TYR A 228 -10.26 -11.16 12.60
N GLN A 229 -10.42 -10.03 11.92
CA GLN A 229 -10.13 -8.70 12.46
C GLN A 229 -11.30 -7.77 12.20
N TYR A 230 -11.58 -6.95 13.21
CA TYR A 230 -12.57 -5.89 13.14
C TYR A 230 -12.03 -4.62 13.80
N GLN A 231 -12.29 -3.47 13.18
CA GLN A 231 -11.91 -2.17 13.71
C GLN A 231 -12.98 -1.14 13.37
N ASP A 232 -13.52 -0.47 14.39
CA ASP A 232 -14.36 0.72 14.24
C ASP A 232 -13.49 1.97 14.05
N GLY A 233 -13.99 2.96 13.31
CA GLY A 233 -13.36 4.27 13.20
C GLY A 233 -13.62 5.14 14.42
N VAL A 234 -12.66 5.99 14.76
CA VAL A 234 -12.78 7.01 15.81
C VAL A 234 -13.66 8.20 15.40
N LEU A 235 -13.99 8.30 14.11
CA LEU A 235 -14.96 9.21 13.51
C LEU A 235 -16.03 8.41 12.80
N GLY A 236 -17.23 8.98 12.66
CA GLY A 236 -18.33 8.32 11.97
C GLY A 236 -19.39 7.81 12.92
N ASN A 237 -19.65 8.50 14.02
CA ASN A 237 -20.71 8.15 14.99
C ASN A 237 -22.07 7.89 14.34
N VAL A 238 -22.46 8.70 13.36
CA VAL A 238 -23.77 8.64 12.69
C VAL A 238 -23.79 7.58 11.58
N VAL A 239 -22.69 7.45 10.84
CA VAL A 239 -22.52 6.43 9.79
C VAL A 239 -21.28 5.63 10.13
N LYS A 240 -21.44 4.35 10.36
CA LYS A 240 -20.37 3.47 10.79
C LYS A 240 -19.20 3.49 9.80
N SER A 241 -18.02 3.89 10.30
CA SER A 241 -16.76 3.67 9.62
C SER A 241 -16.15 2.40 10.20
N ASP A 242 -16.02 1.36 9.41
CA ASP A 242 -15.52 0.07 9.89
C ASP A 242 -14.62 -0.65 8.88
N PHE A 243 -13.81 -1.53 9.42
CA PHE A 243 -12.97 -2.46 8.68
C PHE A 243 -13.14 -3.87 9.22
N ARG A 244 -13.30 -4.83 8.31
CA ARG A 244 -13.39 -6.26 8.61
C ARG A 244 -12.47 -7.02 7.68
N ARG A 245 -11.72 -7.97 8.23
CA ARG A 245 -10.86 -8.84 7.45
C ARG A 245 -10.96 -10.27 7.96
N PHE A 246 -11.16 -11.18 7.04
CA PHE A 246 -11.01 -12.62 7.25
C PHE A 246 -9.79 -13.08 6.47
N THR A 247 -8.94 -13.92 7.08
CA THR A 247 -7.76 -14.49 6.46
C THR A 247 -7.70 -16.00 6.65
N PHE A 248 -7.19 -16.69 5.65
CA PHE A 248 -6.85 -18.11 5.71
C PHE A 248 -5.45 -18.32 5.14
N ARG A 249 -4.64 -19.11 5.83
CA ARG A 249 -3.28 -19.45 5.43
C ARG A 249 -3.07 -20.95 5.57
N LEU A 250 -2.41 -21.56 4.56
CA LEU A 250 -1.95 -22.94 4.58
C LEU A 250 -0.54 -22.98 3.98
N ASN A 251 0.41 -23.49 4.76
CA ASN A 251 1.77 -23.76 4.30
C ASN A 251 2.08 -25.23 4.61
N SER A 252 2.53 -25.99 3.60
CA SER A 252 3.00 -27.33 3.86
C SER A 252 4.24 -27.70 3.03
N GLU A 253 5.01 -28.66 3.52
CA GLU A 253 6.16 -29.24 2.85
C GLU A 253 6.15 -30.74 3.05
N HIS A 254 6.39 -31.49 1.98
CA HIS A 254 6.37 -32.94 1.97
C HIS A 254 7.61 -33.49 1.28
N VAL A 255 8.28 -34.44 1.92
CA VAL A 255 9.37 -35.22 1.34
C VAL A 255 8.76 -36.38 0.56
N VAL A 256 8.85 -36.31 -0.76
CA VAL A 256 8.28 -37.33 -1.66
C VAL A 256 9.26 -38.47 -1.89
N TYR A 257 10.55 -38.13 -1.97
CA TYR A 257 11.59 -39.16 -2.19
C TYR A 257 12.83 -38.85 -1.36
N ARG A 258 13.33 -39.89 -0.66
CA ARG A 258 14.48 -39.81 0.22
C ARG A 258 15.45 -40.96 -0.07
N VAL A 259 16.74 -40.65 -0.08
CA VAL A 259 17.83 -41.65 -0.20
C VAL A 259 18.71 -41.53 1.04
N GLY A 260 18.67 -42.57 1.89
CA GLY A 260 19.34 -42.55 3.19
C GLY A 260 18.79 -41.41 4.07
N LYS A 261 19.65 -40.44 4.43
CA LYS A 261 19.27 -39.28 5.21
C LYS A 261 18.98 -38.03 4.36
N ARG A 262 19.17 -38.12 3.04
CA ARG A 262 19.00 -36.99 2.13
C ARG A 262 17.60 -36.96 1.53
N ASP A 263 16.91 -35.86 1.71
CA ASP A 263 15.66 -35.57 1.03
C ASP A 263 15.98 -35.16 -0.41
N VAL A 264 15.66 -36.05 -1.35
CA VAL A 264 15.98 -35.86 -2.78
C VAL A 264 14.91 -35.08 -3.49
N ILE A 265 13.64 -35.39 -3.24
CA ILE A 265 12.51 -34.65 -3.83
C ILE A 265 11.59 -34.21 -2.71
N LYS A 266 11.34 -32.87 -2.67
CA LYS A 266 10.35 -32.25 -1.84
C LYS A 266 9.35 -31.50 -2.71
N ILE A 267 8.12 -31.47 -2.26
CA ILE A 267 7.07 -30.59 -2.78
C ILE A 267 6.49 -29.77 -1.64
N GLY A 268 6.01 -28.59 -1.95
CA GLY A 268 5.35 -27.75 -0.97
C GLY A 268 4.42 -26.75 -1.61
N GLU A 269 3.51 -26.26 -0.79
CA GLU A 269 2.59 -25.20 -1.15
C GLU A 269 2.47 -24.15 -0.04
N ASN A 270 2.24 -22.90 -0.49
CA ASN A 270 1.86 -21.79 0.37
C ASN A 270 0.61 -21.14 -0.23
N VAL A 271 -0.48 -21.17 0.50
CA VAL A 271 -1.74 -20.57 0.10
C VAL A 271 -2.14 -19.51 1.12
N TYR A 272 -2.45 -18.35 0.65
CA TYR A 272 -2.98 -17.25 1.46
C TYR A 272 -4.21 -16.65 0.81
N TYR A 273 -5.30 -16.58 1.55
CA TYR A 273 -6.56 -15.98 1.14
C TYR A 273 -6.96 -14.88 2.11
N GLN A 274 -7.44 -13.78 1.57
CA GLN A 274 -8.00 -12.66 2.33
C GLN A 274 -9.33 -12.23 1.73
N HIS A 275 -10.31 -12.04 2.60
CA HIS A 275 -11.52 -11.28 2.29
C HIS A 275 -11.57 -10.04 3.17
N LYS A 276 -11.66 -8.87 2.56
CA LYS A 276 -11.71 -7.57 3.25
C LYS A 276 -13.00 -6.84 2.91
N GLN A 277 -13.57 -6.19 3.90
CA GLN A 277 -14.64 -5.22 3.74
C GLN A 277 -14.29 -3.97 4.53
N ASN A 278 -14.42 -2.81 3.93
CA ASN A 278 -14.21 -1.53 4.60
C ASN A 278 -15.26 -0.51 4.20
N GLN A 279 -15.56 0.38 5.12
CA GLN A 279 -16.38 1.58 4.94
C GLN A 279 -15.70 2.71 5.70
N GLY A 280 -15.44 3.83 5.03
CA GLY A 280 -14.79 5.00 5.62
C GLY A 280 -15.65 6.25 5.51
N VAL A 281 -15.24 7.31 6.18
CA VAL A 281 -15.79 8.64 5.96
C VAL A 281 -15.16 9.25 4.71
N GLN A 282 -15.93 10.06 3.99
CA GLN A 282 -15.43 10.70 2.77
C GLN A 282 -14.35 11.72 3.10
N ILE A 283 -13.15 11.47 2.56
CA ILE A 283 -11.98 12.35 2.61
C ILE A 283 -11.30 12.34 1.24
N GLY A 284 -10.42 13.26 0.96
CA GLY A 284 -9.54 13.15 -0.20
C GLY A 284 -9.50 14.37 -1.11
N ASN A 285 -10.52 15.19 -1.14
CA ASN A 285 -10.51 16.48 -1.85
C ASN A 285 -11.07 17.60 -0.95
N GLN A 286 -11.13 18.81 -1.46
CA GLN A 286 -11.61 19.97 -0.70
C GLN A 286 -13.14 20.08 -0.64
N TYR A 287 -13.86 19.31 -1.47
CA TYR A 287 -15.32 19.36 -1.57
C TYR A 287 -15.93 18.18 -0.83
N SER A 288 -16.96 18.40 -0.04
CA SER A 288 -17.65 17.36 0.72
C SER A 288 -16.73 16.46 1.53
N ASN A 289 -15.67 17.04 2.11
CA ASN A 289 -14.68 16.35 2.91
C ASN A 289 -15.03 16.47 4.40
N VAL A 290 -15.51 15.39 4.98
CA VAL A 290 -15.99 15.35 6.36
C VAL A 290 -14.98 15.89 7.38
N LEU A 291 -13.67 15.54 7.23
CA LEU A 291 -12.64 16.07 8.14
C LEU A 291 -12.45 17.57 7.97
N SER A 292 -12.46 18.05 6.74
CA SER A 292 -12.33 19.46 6.41
C SER A 292 -13.56 20.24 6.91
N ASP A 293 -14.75 19.71 6.69
CA ASP A 293 -16.00 20.33 7.11
C ASP A 293 -16.09 20.41 8.64
N MET A 294 -15.74 19.33 9.35
CA MET A 294 -15.68 19.28 10.81
C MET A 294 -14.78 20.38 11.42
N LEU A 295 -13.66 20.70 10.76
CA LEU A 295 -12.71 21.70 11.26
C LEU A 295 -13.11 23.13 10.90
N ARG A 296 -13.89 23.33 9.84
CA ARG A 296 -14.22 24.63 9.26
C ARG A 296 -15.67 25.03 9.41
N ALA A 297 -16.55 24.07 9.72
CA ALA A 297 -17.97 24.36 9.86
C ALA A 297 -18.24 25.35 11.01
N ASN A 298 -19.18 26.26 10.74
CA ASN A 298 -19.51 27.33 11.64
C ASN A 298 -20.18 26.80 12.93
N PRO A 299 -19.67 27.11 14.11
CA PRO A 299 -20.25 26.65 15.36
C PRO A 299 -21.62 27.29 15.68
N CYS A 300 -22.00 28.42 15.01
CA CYS A 300 -23.32 29.01 15.16
C CYS A 300 -24.42 28.26 14.40
N VAL A 301 -24.05 27.27 13.56
CA VAL A 301 -25.02 26.46 12.84
C VAL A 301 -25.37 25.21 13.65
N PRO A 302 -26.67 24.95 13.93
CA PRO A 302 -27.10 23.76 14.66
C PRO A 302 -26.98 22.50 13.78
N ILE A 303 -26.92 21.33 14.41
CA ILE A 303 -26.91 20.04 13.69
C ILE A 303 -28.26 19.80 13.01
N TYR A 304 -29.35 20.11 13.71
CA TYR A 304 -30.73 19.88 13.27
C TYR A 304 -31.50 21.19 13.18
N ASN A 305 -32.43 21.27 12.27
CA ASN A 305 -33.41 22.34 12.18
C ASN A 305 -34.56 22.12 13.21
N LYS A 306 -35.53 23.02 13.22
CA LYS A 306 -36.68 22.99 14.16
C LYS A 306 -37.58 21.79 14.00
N ASP A 307 -37.58 21.19 12.81
CA ASP A 307 -38.40 20.01 12.47
C ASP A 307 -37.67 18.70 12.78
N GLY A 308 -36.43 18.77 13.31
CA GLY A 308 -35.61 17.61 13.64
C GLY A 308 -34.85 17.00 12.45
N ASN A 309 -34.89 17.64 11.27
CA ASN A 309 -34.10 17.27 10.11
C ASN A 309 -32.70 17.88 10.20
N TYR A 310 -31.73 17.33 9.46
CA TYR A 310 -30.42 17.95 9.40
C TYR A 310 -30.51 19.37 8.86
N PHE A 311 -29.80 20.29 9.51
CA PHE A 311 -29.76 21.68 9.10
C PHE A 311 -29.00 21.80 7.76
N MET A 312 -29.70 22.29 6.74
CA MET A 312 -29.20 22.44 5.37
C MET A 312 -29.17 23.90 4.95
N TYR A 313 -28.71 24.15 3.73
CA TYR A 313 -28.68 25.49 3.15
C TYR A 313 -30.04 26.18 3.13
N ASP A 314 -31.10 25.43 2.83
CA ASP A 314 -32.47 25.96 2.74
C ASP A 314 -33.09 26.33 4.09
N ASP A 315 -32.47 25.87 5.20
CA ASP A 315 -32.87 26.26 6.58
C ASP A 315 -32.27 27.61 7.00
N LEU A 316 -31.37 28.17 6.21
CA LEU A 316 -30.74 29.45 6.52
C LEU A 316 -31.73 30.62 6.44
N LYS A 317 -31.73 31.40 7.48
CA LYS A 317 -32.42 32.67 7.48
C LYS A 317 -31.77 33.63 6.48
N ASN A 318 -32.57 34.21 5.55
CA ASN A 318 -32.06 35.03 4.46
C ASN A 318 -30.99 34.39 3.59
N SER A 319 -31.23 33.17 3.11
CA SER A 319 -30.29 32.32 2.36
C SER A 319 -29.60 33.01 1.17
N GLY A 320 -30.27 33.97 0.48
CA GLY A 320 -29.71 34.72 -0.64
C GLY A 320 -28.50 35.60 -0.37
N SER A 321 -28.23 35.94 0.93
CA SER A 321 -27.09 36.76 1.36
C SER A 321 -26.17 36.06 2.38
N ALA A 322 -26.50 34.86 2.79
CA ALA A 322 -25.90 34.16 3.92
C ALA A 322 -24.93 33.02 3.51
N GLY A 323 -24.59 32.84 2.25
CA GLY A 323 -23.72 31.78 1.80
C GLY A 323 -22.34 31.74 2.48
N TRP A 324 -21.82 32.88 2.90
CA TRP A 324 -20.58 32.99 3.66
C TRP A 324 -20.73 32.54 5.12
N PHE A 325 -21.93 32.68 5.70
CA PHE A 325 -22.16 32.44 7.12
C PHE A 325 -22.17 30.98 7.49
N ALA A 326 -22.91 30.16 6.77
CA ALA A 326 -23.11 28.75 7.14
C ALA A 326 -22.30 27.77 6.29
N PHE A 327 -22.66 27.70 5.02
CA PHE A 327 -22.08 26.74 4.10
C PHE A 327 -21.70 27.43 2.79
N ASN A 328 -20.54 27.08 2.27
CA ASN A 328 -20.02 27.57 0.98
C ASN A 328 -19.60 26.38 0.10
N SER A 329 -18.94 26.64 -1.02
CA SER A 329 -18.46 25.58 -1.94
C SER A 329 -17.54 24.54 -1.30
N TYR A 330 -16.98 24.82 -0.13
CA TYR A 330 -15.99 23.98 0.55
C TYR A 330 -16.51 23.39 1.87
N THR A 331 -17.67 23.83 2.37
CA THR A 331 -18.22 23.41 3.66
C THR A 331 -19.67 23.01 3.55
N SER A 332 -20.06 22.01 4.30
CA SER A 332 -21.44 21.55 4.45
C SER A 332 -21.66 21.12 5.91
N ASN A 333 -22.90 20.75 6.27
CA ASN A 333 -23.15 20.06 7.53
C ASN A 333 -22.42 18.71 7.49
N PRO A 334 -21.37 18.49 8.31
CA PRO A 334 -20.56 17.27 8.23
C PRO A 334 -21.37 15.99 8.44
N ILE A 335 -22.37 16.05 9.32
CA ILE A 335 -23.21 14.90 9.63
C ILE A 335 -24.16 14.59 8.47
N ALA A 336 -24.80 15.61 7.92
CA ALA A 336 -25.67 15.45 6.76
C ALA A 336 -24.88 14.94 5.55
N SER A 337 -23.67 15.44 5.33
CA SER A 337 -22.77 14.96 4.29
C SER A 337 -22.45 13.47 4.47
N MET A 338 -22.13 13.06 5.70
CA MET A 338 -21.88 11.64 5.99
C MET A 338 -23.10 10.78 5.69
N VAL A 339 -24.28 11.18 6.14
CA VAL A 339 -25.51 10.42 5.93
C VAL A 339 -25.85 10.32 4.45
N ASN A 340 -25.83 11.43 3.74
CA ASN A 340 -26.23 11.49 2.33
C ASN A 340 -25.21 10.84 1.37
N ASN A 341 -23.92 10.87 1.69
CA ASN A 341 -22.89 10.30 0.84
C ASN A 341 -22.42 8.90 1.24
N GLN A 342 -22.69 8.46 2.47
CA GLN A 342 -22.11 7.23 3.02
C GLN A 342 -23.11 6.29 3.67
N SER A 343 -24.32 6.77 3.95
CA SER A 343 -25.35 5.97 4.61
C SER A 343 -25.75 4.77 3.74
N GLY A 344 -25.20 3.64 4.05
CA GLY A 344 -25.41 2.39 3.32
C GLY A 344 -24.62 2.26 2.00
N ALA A 345 -23.81 3.25 1.65
CA ALA A 345 -23.34 3.43 0.30
C ALA A 345 -21.96 2.82 0.00
N ASN A 346 -20.95 3.08 0.78
CA ASN A 346 -19.58 2.79 0.33
C ASN A 346 -18.99 1.57 1.03
N LYS A 347 -19.59 0.39 0.81
CA LYS A 347 -18.99 -0.88 1.26
C LYS A 347 -18.11 -1.45 0.17
N GLY A 348 -16.83 -1.09 0.23
CA GLY A 348 -15.80 -1.73 -0.56
C GLY A 348 -15.56 -3.15 -0.07
N LYS A 349 -15.58 -4.11 -0.99
CA LYS A 349 -15.18 -5.49 -0.74
C LYS A 349 -14.00 -5.81 -1.63
N SER A 350 -13.01 -6.48 -1.06
CA SER A 350 -11.93 -7.03 -1.86
C SER A 350 -11.57 -8.42 -1.39
N PHE A 351 -11.10 -9.24 -2.30
CA PHE A 351 -10.44 -10.46 -1.95
C PHE A 351 -9.07 -10.54 -2.62
N ASN A 352 -8.14 -11.24 -1.97
CA ASN A 352 -6.83 -11.56 -2.49
C ASN A 352 -6.58 -13.04 -2.26
N LEU A 353 -6.16 -13.72 -3.32
CA LEU A 353 -5.64 -15.09 -3.29
C LEU A 353 -4.18 -15.07 -3.71
N ASN A 354 -3.33 -15.70 -2.94
CA ASN A 354 -1.94 -15.97 -3.29
C ASN A 354 -1.70 -17.45 -3.10
N ALA A 355 -1.42 -18.17 -4.20
CA ALA A 355 -1.18 -19.60 -4.21
C ALA A 355 0.18 -19.88 -4.83
N VAL A 356 1.02 -20.63 -4.14
CA VAL A 356 2.37 -20.99 -4.53
C VAL A 356 2.51 -22.49 -4.44
N GLY A 357 3.02 -23.11 -5.50
CA GLY A 357 3.45 -24.49 -5.48
C GLY A 357 4.93 -24.57 -5.88
N TYR A 358 5.70 -25.41 -5.22
CA TYR A 358 7.10 -25.60 -5.55
C TYR A 358 7.55 -27.04 -5.44
N THR A 359 8.60 -27.36 -6.18
CA THR A 359 9.33 -28.63 -6.09
C THR A 359 10.80 -28.33 -5.88
N GLU A 360 11.42 -29.00 -4.93
CA GLU A 360 12.88 -29.01 -4.74
C GLU A 360 13.43 -30.37 -5.07
N ILE A 361 14.52 -30.44 -5.87
CA ILE A 361 15.23 -31.64 -6.25
C ILE A 361 16.69 -31.47 -5.85
N SER A 362 17.17 -32.34 -4.94
CA SER A 362 18.54 -32.34 -4.41
C SER A 362 19.23 -33.69 -4.75
N PRO A 363 19.68 -33.84 -6.00
CA PRO A 363 20.17 -35.14 -6.48
C PRO A 363 21.53 -35.54 -5.86
N ILE A 364 22.37 -34.54 -5.56
CA ILE A 364 23.66 -34.72 -4.88
C ILE A 364 23.77 -33.69 -3.74
N GLU A 365 24.70 -33.93 -2.84
CA GLU A 365 24.95 -33.04 -1.72
C GLU A 365 25.35 -31.63 -2.21
N GLY A 366 24.73 -30.61 -1.64
CA GLY A 366 24.98 -29.23 -1.99
C GLY A 366 24.27 -28.73 -3.22
N LEU A 367 23.81 -29.58 -4.17
CA LEU A 367 23.09 -29.16 -5.38
C LEU A 367 21.58 -29.26 -5.18
N THR A 368 20.88 -28.13 -5.36
CA THR A 368 19.43 -28.05 -5.25
C THR A 368 18.85 -27.28 -6.43
N TYR A 369 17.97 -27.93 -7.16
CA TYR A 369 17.08 -27.28 -8.10
C TYR A 369 15.75 -26.99 -7.41
N ARG A 370 15.20 -25.77 -7.59
CA ARG A 370 13.86 -25.39 -7.15
C ARG A 370 13.08 -24.79 -8.31
N GLY A 371 11.99 -25.47 -8.66
CA GLY A 371 10.98 -24.95 -9.58
C GLY A 371 9.76 -24.48 -8.79
N GLN A 372 9.28 -23.28 -9.06
CA GLN A 372 8.18 -22.65 -8.34
C GLN A 372 7.22 -21.96 -9.31
N ILE A 373 5.92 -22.14 -9.09
CA ILE A 373 4.85 -21.37 -9.72
C ILE A 373 4.06 -20.64 -8.65
N ALA A 374 3.85 -19.35 -8.85
CA ALA A 374 3.00 -18.52 -8.01
C ALA A 374 1.87 -17.92 -8.84
N TYR A 375 0.65 -18.00 -8.32
CA TYR A 375 -0.53 -17.37 -8.88
C TYR A 375 -1.15 -16.42 -7.87
N LYS A 376 -1.43 -15.20 -8.29
CA LYS A 376 -2.12 -14.20 -7.49
C LYS A 376 -3.34 -13.72 -8.24
N GLN A 377 -4.43 -13.57 -7.49
CA GLN A 377 -5.67 -13.00 -8.00
C GLN A 377 -6.24 -12.05 -6.97
N TRP A 378 -6.70 -10.91 -7.42
CA TRP A 378 -7.42 -9.96 -6.59
C TRP A 378 -8.67 -9.45 -7.28
N SER A 379 -9.68 -9.14 -6.50
CA SER A 379 -10.83 -8.39 -6.98
C SER A 379 -11.20 -7.30 -6.01
N ASN A 380 -11.74 -6.24 -6.57
CA ASN A 380 -12.36 -5.17 -5.83
C ASN A 380 -13.79 -4.99 -6.34
N SER A 381 -14.71 -4.79 -5.44
CA SER A 381 -16.08 -4.44 -5.80
C SER A 381 -16.64 -3.42 -4.82
N TRP A 382 -17.38 -2.48 -5.30
CA TRP A 382 -18.17 -1.58 -4.46
C TRP A 382 -19.50 -1.28 -5.13
N ARG A 383 -20.50 -1.03 -4.30
CA ARG A 383 -21.83 -0.63 -4.72
C ARG A 383 -22.26 0.55 -3.87
N CYS A 384 -22.89 1.53 -4.48
CA CYS A 384 -23.21 2.79 -3.88
C CYS A 384 -24.63 3.21 -4.22
N TYR A 385 -25.35 3.70 -3.23
CA TYR A 385 -26.55 4.50 -3.37
C TYR A 385 -26.27 5.88 -2.78
N LEU A 386 -26.44 6.90 -3.57
CA LEU A 386 -26.30 8.28 -3.15
C LEU A 386 -27.63 9.01 -3.36
N ALA A 387 -28.27 9.42 -2.27
CA ALA A 387 -29.54 10.13 -2.33
C ALA A 387 -29.40 11.52 -2.97
N GLU A 388 -30.49 12.03 -3.53
CA GLU A 388 -30.60 13.46 -3.88
C GLU A 388 -30.50 14.30 -2.60
N TYR A 389 -29.79 15.43 -2.67
CA TYR A 389 -29.64 16.35 -1.55
C TYR A 389 -29.11 17.71 -1.98
N ARG A 390 -29.29 18.70 -1.11
CA ARG A 390 -28.67 20.01 -1.23
C ARG A 390 -28.05 20.42 0.11
N LEU A 391 -26.72 20.34 0.18
CA LEU A 391 -25.96 20.67 1.40
C LEU A 391 -25.50 22.12 1.45
N ASN A 392 -25.24 22.72 0.28
CA ASN A 392 -24.88 24.14 0.14
C ASN A 392 -25.36 24.68 -1.22
N ASP A 393 -25.08 25.97 -1.47
CA ASP A 393 -25.49 26.67 -2.68
C ASP A 393 -24.55 26.52 -3.88
N GLN A 394 -23.36 25.97 -3.67
CA GLN A 394 -22.25 26.08 -4.63
C GLN A 394 -21.78 24.76 -5.24
N GLY A 395 -22.20 23.63 -4.76
CA GLY A 395 -21.70 22.39 -5.34
C GLY A 395 -21.96 21.10 -4.57
N ALA A 396 -22.17 21.17 -3.24
CA ALA A 396 -22.53 19.99 -2.48
C ALA A 396 -24.03 19.70 -2.62
N SER A 397 -24.49 19.45 -3.85
CA SER A 397 -25.86 19.08 -4.17
C SER A 397 -25.87 17.93 -5.17
N ARG A 398 -26.97 17.21 -5.16
CA ARG A 398 -27.26 16.14 -6.13
C ARG A 398 -28.75 16.19 -6.44
N ASP A 399 -29.05 16.50 -7.69
CA ASP A 399 -30.43 16.74 -8.16
C ASP A 399 -31.23 15.43 -8.37
N LYS A 400 -30.56 14.32 -8.48
CA LYS A 400 -31.14 12.97 -8.60
C LYS A 400 -30.28 11.97 -7.85
N ASP A 401 -30.91 10.93 -7.35
CA ASP A 401 -30.17 9.80 -6.76
C ASP A 401 -29.20 9.22 -7.78
N GLN A 402 -28.10 8.67 -7.27
CA GLN A 402 -27.12 7.99 -8.08
C GLN A 402 -26.92 6.56 -7.59
N LEU A 403 -27.01 5.62 -8.51
CA LEU A 403 -26.66 4.23 -8.33
C LEU A 403 -25.34 3.97 -9.02
N SER A 404 -24.38 3.39 -8.31
CA SER A 404 -23.10 3.00 -8.89
C SER A 404 -22.73 1.58 -8.50
N ASN A 405 -22.20 0.84 -9.45
CA ASN A 405 -21.71 -0.51 -9.24
C ASN A 405 -20.36 -0.67 -9.96
N ASN A 406 -19.34 -1.09 -9.24
CA ASN A 406 -18.01 -1.32 -9.78
C ASN A 406 -17.53 -2.70 -9.39
N VAL A 407 -17.00 -3.43 -10.36
CA VAL A 407 -16.33 -4.72 -10.15
C VAL A 407 -15.05 -4.72 -10.96
N GLY A 408 -13.95 -5.11 -10.35
CA GLY A 408 -12.67 -5.25 -11.01
C GLY A 408 -11.95 -6.52 -10.59
N LEU A 409 -11.25 -7.15 -11.54
CA LEU A 409 -10.50 -8.37 -11.38
C LEU A 409 -9.11 -8.22 -11.99
N GLY A 410 -8.09 -8.54 -11.22
CA GLY A 410 -6.70 -8.59 -11.67
C GLY A 410 -6.05 -9.92 -11.29
N TRP A 411 -5.00 -10.30 -12.03
CA TRP A 411 -4.21 -11.47 -11.72
C TRP A 411 -2.77 -11.32 -12.21
N ASN A 412 -1.88 -12.08 -11.60
CA ASN A 412 -0.56 -12.36 -12.14
C ASN A 412 -0.12 -13.79 -11.83
N TRP A 413 0.85 -14.25 -12.58
CA TRP A 413 1.57 -15.48 -12.27
C TRP A 413 3.07 -15.29 -12.51
N THR A 414 3.84 -16.01 -11.72
CA THR A 414 5.30 -15.99 -11.78
C THR A 414 5.80 -17.43 -11.81
N LEU A 415 6.66 -17.73 -12.77
CA LEU A 415 7.39 -18.98 -12.85
C LEU A 415 8.86 -18.70 -12.53
N THR A 416 9.38 -19.32 -11.48
CA THR A 416 10.77 -19.16 -11.05
C THR A 416 11.48 -20.49 -11.04
N ASN A 417 12.65 -20.57 -11.66
CA ASN A 417 13.51 -21.73 -11.66
C ASN A 417 14.89 -21.32 -11.15
N THR A 418 15.41 -22.01 -10.16
CA THR A 418 16.73 -21.75 -9.60
C THR A 418 17.52 -23.03 -9.45
N LEU A 419 18.82 -22.94 -9.72
CA LEU A 419 19.79 -23.98 -9.45
C LEU A 419 20.83 -23.42 -8.48
N ASN A 420 20.89 -23.97 -7.29
CA ASN A 420 21.83 -23.58 -6.24
C ASN A 420 22.85 -24.69 -6.01
N TYR A 421 24.12 -24.33 -5.90
CA TYR A 421 25.20 -25.26 -5.56
C TYR A 421 26.07 -24.71 -4.45
N LYS A 422 26.11 -25.43 -3.32
CA LYS A 422 26.94 -25.15 -2.16
C LYS A 422 28.08 -26.15 -2.08
N PHE A 423 29.30 -25.66 -2.05
CA PHE A 423 30.48 -26.51 -1.94
C PHE A 423 31.60 -25.82 -1.18
N ASN A 424 32.51 -26.61 -0.64
CA ASN A 424 33.67 -26.15 0.10
C ASN A 424 34.95 -26.62 -0.56
N ILE A 425 35.96 -25.75 -0.62
CA ILE A 425 37.32 -26.08 -1.06
C ILE A 425 38.26 -25.92 0.13
N ALA A 426 39.12 -26.91 0.36
CA ALA A 426 40.14 -26.93 1.45
C ALA A 426 39.55 -26.60 2.85
N LYS A 427 38.28 -26.87 3.10
CA LYS A 427 37.53 -26.62 4.37
C LYS A 427 37.41 -25.16 4.81
N LEU A 428 38.15 -24.23 4.21
CA LEU A 428 38.19 -22.81 4.56
C LEU A 428 37.49 -21.93 3.54
N HIS A 429 37.35 -22.38 2.32
CA HIS A 429 36.71 -21.65 1.25
C HIS A 429 35.28 -22.20 1.05
N HIS A 430 34.28 -21.39 1.38
CA HIS A 430 32.88 -21.76 1.23
C HIS A 430 32.27 -20.99 0.07
N PHE A 431 31.60 -21.71 -0.83
CA PHE A 431 30.88 -21.16 -1.98
C PHE A 431 29.41 -21.50 -1.90
N ASP A 432 28.54 -20.52 -2.14
CA ASP A 432 27.11 -20.69 -2.37
C ASP A 432 26.77 -19.97 -3.69
N THR A 433 26.60 -20.74 -4.75
CA THR A 433 26.36 -20.22 -6.11
C THR A 433 24.93 -20.50 -6.53
N LEU A 434 24.32 -19.53 -7.19
CA LEU A 434 22.94 -19.63 -7.65
C LEU A 434 22.84 -19.05 -9.06
N VAL A 435 22.15 -19.79 -9.93
CA VAL A 435 21.66 -19.25 -11.20
C VAL A 435 20.16 -19.43 -11.27
N GLY A 436 19.47 -18.48 -11.89
CA GLY A 436 18.03 -18.51 -11.95
C GLY A 436 17.43 -17.80 -13.14
N MET A 437 16.19 -18.14 -13.39
CA MET A 437 15.31 -17.54 -14.38
C MET A 437 13.96 -17.28 -13.74
N GLU A 438 13.37 -16.13 -14.03
CA GLU A 438 12.02 -15.79 -13.60
C GLU A 438 11.22 -15.25 -14.78
N TYR A 439 10.03 -15.77 -14.99
CA TYR A 439 9.07 -15.23 -15.94
C TYR A 439 7.82 -14.77 -15.18
N TYR A 440 7.48 -13.51 -15.35
CA TYR A 440 6.30 -12.87 -14.76
C TYR A 440 5.34 -12.43 -15.86
N LYS A 441 4.05 -12.66 -15.65
CA LYS A 441 3.00 -12.15 -16.50
C LYS A 441 1.85 -11.65 -15.64
N SER A 442 1.37 -10.47 -15.91
CA SER A 442 0.29 -9.82 -15.19
C SER A 442 -0.74 -9.26 -16.14
N ARG A 443 -1.97 -9.24 -15.67
CA ARG A 443 -3.02 -8.40 -16.18
C ARG A 443 -3.39 -7.46 -15.03
N PRO A 444 -2.66 -6.34 -14.91
CA PRO A 444 -2.92 -5.39 -13.84
C PRO A 444 -4.26 -4.72 -14.09
N ASP A 445 -4.87 -4.34 -13.03
CA ASP A 445 -6.07 -3.53 -12.96
C ASP A 445 -7.15 -3.79 -13.99
N TYR A 446 -8.14 -4.57 -13.56
CA TYR A 446 -9.45 -4.60 -14.19
C TYR A 446 -9.45 -4.99 -15.66
N GLY A 447 -8.72 -6.00 -16.02
CA GLY A 447 -8.90 -6.61 -17.34
C GLY A 447 -10.35 -6.93 -17.66
N GLU A 448 -11.20 -6.90 -16.65
CA GLU A 448 -12.63 -7.12 -16.68
C GLU A 448 -13.32 -6.21 -15.66
N SER A 449 -13.08 -4.88 -15.73
CA SER A 449 -13.82 -3.95 -14.89
C SER A 449 -15.14 -3.56 -15.56
N VAL A 450 -16.18 -3.56 -14.77
CA VAL A 450 -17.44 -2.93 -15.12
C VAL A 450 -17.72 -1.83 -14.11
N ASN A 451 -17.85 -0.61 -14.59
CA ASN A 451 -18.33 0.51 -13.81
C ASN A 451 -19.63 1.00 -14.44
N ALA A 452 -20.73 0.82 -13.75
CA ALA A 452 -22.03 1.31 -14.17
C ALA A 452 -22.52 2.36 -13.18
N THR A 453 -22.79 3.57 -13.68
CA THR A 453 -23.40 4.65 -12.91
C THR A 453 -24.65 5.12 -13.60
N VAL A 454 -25.76 5.22 -12.90
CA VAL A 454 -27.04 5.73 -13.40
C VAL A 454 -27.61 6.77 -12.43
N ASN A 455 -28.28 7.78 -12.97
CA ASN A 455 -28.95 8.82 -12.21
C ASN A 455 -30.45 8.54 -12.20
N GLY A 456 -31.01 8.38 -10.99
CA GLY A 456 -32.39 8.02 -10.73
C GLY A 456 -32.58 6.55 -10.34
N SER A 457 -33.36 6.31 -9.31
CA SER A 457 -33.68 5.00 -8.78
C SER A 457 -35.18 4.87 -8.51
N ILE A 458 -35.74 3.70 -8.81
CA ILE A 458 -37.10 3.34 -8.43
C ILE A 458 -37.22 3.27 -6.90
N PHE A 459 -36.18 2.74 -6.25
CA PHE A 459 -36.11 2.57 -4.80
C PHE A 459 -35.09 3.52 -4.19
N LYS A 460 -35.44 4.15 -3.09
CA LYS A 460 -34.64 5.15 -2.39
C LYS A 460 -33.79 4.54 -1.28
N ASP A 461 -33.14 3.40 -1.53
CA ASP A 461 -32.33 2.69 -0.54
C ASP A 461 -31.15 1.92 -1.14
N PHE A 462 -30.19 1.58 -0.29
CA PHE A 462 -28.98 0.83 -0.68
C PHE A 462 -29.28 -0.65 -1.02
N ALA A 463 -30.31 -1.27 -0.45
CA ALA A 463 -30.58 -2.69 -0.69
C ALA A 463 -30.91 -2.94 -2.16
N HIS A 464 -31.59 -1.99 -2.78
CA HIS A 464 -32.02 -2.02 -4.19
C HIS A 464 -31.13 -1.20 -5.13
N ALA A 465 -29.94 -0.78 -4.68
CA ALA A 465 -29.02 0.03 -5.49
C ALA A 465 -28.33 -0.81 -6.58
N TYR A 466 -29.09 -1.21 -7.58
CA TYR A 466 -28.58 -1.89 -8.78
C TYR A 466 -28.98 -1.12 -10.02
N PRO A 467 -28.08 -0.97 -11.02
CA PRO A 467 -28.39 -0.26 -12.27
C PRO A 467 -29.62 -0.76 -13.00
N SER A 468 -29.98 -2.04 -12.84
CA SER A 468 -31.21 -2.62 -13.39
C SER A 468 -32.51 -2.11 -12.74
N LEU A 469 -32.42 -1.46 -11.59
CA LEU A 469 -33.52 -0.84 -10.86
C LEU A 469 -33.50 0.68 -10.97
N ALA A 470 -32.83 1.19 -12.00
CA ALA A 470 -32.87 2.60 -12.36
C ALA A 470 -34.28 3.04 -12.74
N ASP A 471 -34.60 4.30 -12.46
CA ASP A 471 -35.80 4.95 -12.94
C ASP A 471 -35.87 4.88 -14.48
N GLY A 472 -37.05 4.70 -15.08
CA GLY A 472 -37.22 4.60 -16.50
C GLY A 472 -36.78 5.83 -17.29
N ASN A 473 -36.59 6.99 -16.65
CA ASN A 473 -35.96 8.20 -17.17
C ASN A 473 -34.46 8.32 -16.79
N ALA A 474 -33.89 7.29 -16.21
CA ALA A 474 -32.48 7.30 -15.83
C ALA A 474 -31.59 7.31 -17.10
N VAL A 475 -30.78 8.32 -17.23
CA VAL A 475 -29.73 8.34 -18.23
C VAL A 475 -28.56 7.54 -17.66
N ALA A 476 -28.23 6.40 -18.27
CA ALA A 476 -26.99 5.69 -17.97
C ALA A 476 -25.83 6.64 -18.23
N SER A 477 -25.17 7.12 -17.18
CA SER A 477 -24.14 8.12 -17.35
C SER A 477 -22.84 7.50 -17.85
N VAL A 478 -22.48 6.31 -17.43
CA VAL A 478 -21.25 5.62 -17.87
C VAL A 478 -21.38 4.11 -17.67
N VAL A 479 -21.21 3.33 -18.72
CA VAL A 479 -20.82 1.92 -18.64
C VAL A 479 -19.42 1.83 -19.25
N THR A 480 -18.41 1.63 -18.42
CA THR A 480 -17.04 1.45 -18.90
C THR A 480 -16.59 0.03 -18.63
N GLY A 481 -15.88 -0.54 -19.55
CA GLY A 481 -15.12 -1.76 -19.40
C GLY A 481 -14.01 -1.72 -20.43
N GLU A 482 -12.77 -1.77 -19.97
CA GLU A 482 -11.62 -1.76 -20.87
C GLU A 482 -10.84 -3.06 -20.73
N PRO A 483 -10.39 -3.67 -21.83
CA PRO A 483 -9.42 -4.75 -21.76
C PRO A 483 -8.08 -4.19 -21.28
N ALA A 484 -7.65 -4.55 -20.08
CA ALA A 484 -6.31 -4.19 -19.64
C ALA A 484 -5.24 -4.87 -20.51
N GLY A 485 -4.16 -4.15 -20.77
CA GLY A 485 -2.98 -4.69 -21.43
C GLY A 485 -2.28 -5.72 -20.52
N TYR A 486 -1.50 -6.61 -21.15
CA TYR A 486 -0.63 -7.53 -20.43
C TYR A 486 0.72 -6.85 -20.14
N GLU A 487 1.24 -7.06 -18.94
CA GLU A 487 2.62 -6.80 -18.59
C GLU A 487 3.37 -8.13 -18.49
N SER A 488 4.56 -8.22 -19.08
CA SER A 488 5.40 -9.40 -19.01
C SER A 488 6.84 -8.98 -18.71
N LYS A 489 7.51 -9.80 -17.88
CA LYS A 489 8.94 -9.64 -17.56
C LYS A 489 9.62 -10.99 -17.66
N LEU A 490 10.83 -11.01 -18.20
CA LEU A 490 11.70 -12.17 -18.23
C LEU A 490 13.04 -11.76 -17.64
N SER A 491 13.53 -12.52 -16.69
CA SER A 491 14.73 -12.21 -15.94
C SER A 491 15.65 -13.40 -15.86
N TYR A 492 16.96 -13.16 -16.01
CA TYR A 492 18.02 -14.11 -15.72
C TYR A 492 18.94 -13.51 -14.67
N PHE A 493 19.36 -14.32 -13.72
CA PHE A 493 20.22 -13.84 -12.64
C PHE A 493 21.21 -14.91 -12.18
N ALA A 494 22.34 -14.45 -11.70
CA ALA A 494 23.36 -15.27 -11.08
C ALA A 494 23.91 -14.58 -9.83
N ARG A 495 24.20 -15.38 -8.81
CA ARG A 495 24.84 -14.94 -7.55
C ARG A 495 25.93 -15.90 -7.15
N VAL A 496 27.04 -15.33 -6.67
CA VAL A 496 28.11 -16.08 -6.00
C VAL A 496 28.32 -15.44 -4.64
N ASN A 497 28.10 -16.20 -3.58
CA ASN A 497 28.54 -15.87 -2.23
C ASN A 497 29.80 -16.70 -1.94
N TYR A 498 30.84 -16.03 -1.51
CA TYR A 498 32.09 -16.62 -1.08
C TYR A 498 32.40 -16.15 0.34
N ASP A 499 32.80 -17.05 1.18
CA ASP A 499 33.45 -16.72 2.44
C ASP A 499 34.72 -17.54 2.66
N PHE A 500 35.72 -16.89 3.27
CA PHE A 500 36.96 -17.49 3.70
C PHE A 500 37.00 -17.50 5.24
N ASP A 501 36.93 -18.70 5.83
CA ASP A 501 37.06 -18.93 7.28
C ASP A 501 36.12 -18.04 8.14
N GLU A 502 34.92 -17.71 7.59
CA GLU A 502 33.97 -16.75 8.18
C GLU A 502 34.61 -15.40 8.56
N LYS A 503 35.74 -15.02 7.93
CA LYS A 503 36.45 -13.76 8.13
C LYS A 503 36.24 -12.78 6.98
N TYR A 504 36.42 -13.24 5.76
CA TYR A 504 36.30 -12.42 4.56
C TYR A 504 35.15 -12.91 3.72
N MET A 505 34.21 -12.05 3.44
CA MET A 505 33.04 -12.37 2.63
C MET A 505 33.01 -11.53 1.34
N LEU A 506 32.58 -12.15 0.24
CA LEU A 506 32.33 -11.50 -1.03
C LEU A 506 31.00 -12.03 -1.62
N THR A 507 30.15 -11.13 -2.02
CA THR A 507 28.94 -11.44 -2.78
C THR A 507 28.98 -10.70 -4.10
N ALA A 508 28.78 -11.42 -5.22
CA ALA A 508 28.64 -10.84 -6.55
C ALA A 508 27.33 -11.30 -7.17
N ILE A 509 26.58 -10.38 -7.75
CA ILE A 509 25.30 -10.62 -8.40
C ILE A 509 25.30 -9.94 -9.76
N ILE A 510 24.77 -10.61 -10.75
CA ILE A 510 24.40 -10.04 -12.04
C ILE A 510 22.96 -10.42 -12.36
N ARG A 511 22.18 -9.44 -12.80
CA ARG A 511 20.81 -9.67 -13.24
C ARG A 511 20.55 -8.95 -14.55
N ALA A 512 19.87 -9.65 -15.46
CA ALA A 512 19.34 -9.13 -16.71
C ALA A 512 17.81 -9.21 -16.67
N ASP A 513 17.14 -8.07 -16.79
CA ASP A 513 15.67 -7.97 -16.77
C ASP A 513 15.18 -7.44 -18.12
N GLY A 514 14.24 -8.14 -18.75
CA GLY A 514 13.53 -7.73 -19.95
C GLY A 514 12.07 -7.40 -19.62
N SER A 515 11.57 -6.21 -20.00
CA SER A 515 10.20 -5.77 -19.74
C SER A 515 9.45 -5.41 -21.02
N SER A 516 8.16 -5.83 -21.10
CA SER A 516 7.27 -5.42 -22.19
C SER A 516 6.90 -3.92 -22.16
N ASN A 517 7.22 -3.21 -21.08
CA ASN A 517 6.98 -1.79 -20.93
C ASN A 517 7.90 -0.92 -21.80
N PHE A 518 8.95 -1.51 -22.40
CA PHE A 518 9.90 -0.84 -23.28
C PHE A 518 9.85 -1.44 -24.69
N SER A 519 10.35 -0.68 -25.67
CA SER A 519 10.50 -1.12 -27.06
C SER A 519 11.46 -2.32 -27.16
N PRO A 520 11.41 -3.14 -28.23
CA PRO A 520 12.31 -4.27 -28.41
C PRO A 520 13.80 -3.92 -28.25
N ASP A 521 14.21 -2.75 -28.71
CA ASP A 521 15.62 -2.31 -28.67
C ASP A 521 16.10 -1.84 -27.30
N HIS A 522 15.18 -1.41 -26.43
CA HIS A 522 15.46 -0.90 -25.07
C HIS A 522 14.88 -1.79 -23.96
N ARG A 523 14.44 -2.99 -24.30
CA ARG A 523 13.74 -3.90 -23.41
C ARG A 523 14.58 -4.44 -22.27
N TRP A 524 15.88 -4.69 -22.52
CA TRP A 524 16.77 -5.34 -21.58
C TRP A 524 17.60 -4.32 -20.78
N GLY A 525 17.61 -4.49 -19.45
CA GLY A 525 18.49 -3.81 -18.51
C GLY A 525 19.41 -4.79 -17.80
N TYR A 526 20.64 -4.37 -17.50
CA TYR A 526 21.66 -5.19 -16.84
C TYR A 526 22.08 -4.53 -15.54
N PHE A 527 22.01 -5.24 -14.44
CA PHE A 527 22.15 -4.70 -13.10
C PHE A 527 23.17 -5.50 -12.28
N PRO A 528 24.46 -5.10 -12.35
CA PRO A 528 25.52 -5.70 -11.55
C PRO A 528 25.50 -5.21 -10.11
N SER A 529 25.99 -6.05 -9.17
CA SER A 529 26.17 -5.70 -7.78
C SER A 529 27.30 -6.49 -7.16
N VAL A 530 28.05 -5.86 -6.27
CA VAL A 530 29.13 -6.47 -5.50
C VAL A 530 29.11 -5.96 -4.08
N SER A 531 29.37 -6.83 -3.10
CA SER A 531 29.55 -6.44 -1.70
C SER A 531 30.60 -7.31 -1.02
N ALA A 532 31.32 -6.70 -0.09
CA ALA A 532 32.35 -7.36 0.70
C ALA A 532 32.13 -7.13 2.20
N GLY A 533 32.57 -8.06 3.00
CA GLY A 533 32.56 -7.96 4.44
C GLY A 533 33.84 -8.52 5.06
N TRP A 534 34.28 -7.92 6.14
CA TRP A 534 35.42 -8.36 6.93
C TRP A 534 35.07 -8.42 8.41
N VAL A 535 35.10 -9.62 8.97
CA VAL A 535 34.90 -9.84 10.43
C VAL A 535 36.24 -9.67 11.11
N ILE A 536 36.55 -8.45 11.50
CA ILE A 536 37.80 -8.06 12.12
C ILE A 536 38.02 -8.77 13.47
N SER A 537 36.93 -8.96 14.24
CA SER A 537 36.98 -9.65 15.51
C SER A 537 37.45 -11.11 15.42
N ASN A 538 37.42 -11.73 14.24
CA ASN A 538 37.91 -13.10 14.02
C ASN A 538 39.43 -13.15 13.70
N GLU A 539 40.09 -11.98 13.61
CA GLU A 539 41.51 -11.92 13.36
C GLU A 539 42.34 -12.15 14.61
N LYS A 540 43.49 -12.80 14.47
CA LYS A 540 44.38 -13.12 15.57
C LYS A 540 44.83 -11.88 16.38
N PHE A 541 45.03 -10.74 15.73
CA PHE A 541 45.42 -9.50 16.39
C PHE A 541 44.32 -8.90 17.29
N MET A 542 43.06 -9.39 17.16
CA MET A 542 41.94 -8.96 17.97
C MET A 542 41.64 -9.86 19.16
N GLU A 543 42.38 -10.97 19.35
CA GLU A 543 42.14 -11.92 20.45
C GLU A 543 42.15 -11.23 21.81
N SER A 544 43.02 -10.25 22.03
CA SER A 544 43.10 -9.49 23.30
C SER A 544 41.86 -8.63 23.61
N THR A 545 41.05 -8.33 22.61
CA THR A 545 39.83 -7.51 22.76
C THR A 545 38.58 -8.35 23.04
N ALA A 546 38.66 -9.69 22.94
CA ALA A 546 37.51 -10.59 23.03
C ALA A 546 36.75 -10.52 24.36
N SER A 547 37.40 -9.99 25.43
CA SER A 547 36.76 -9.81 26.75
C SER A 547 35.69 -8.71 26.77
N TRP A 548 35.71 -7.74 25.86
CA TRP A 548 34.79 -6.62 25.85
C TRP A 548 34.19 -6.36 24.47
N LEU A 549 34.83 -6.77 23.35
CA LEU A 549 34.38 -6.63 21.97
C LEU A 549 34.12 -8.02 21.37
N ASP A 550 32.87 -8.45 21.37
CA ASP A 550 32.47 -9.78 20.92
C ASP A 550 32.43 -9.91 19.42
N PHE A 551 32.13 -8.81 18.73
CA PHE A 551 31.97 -8.80 17.27
C PHE A 551 32.29 -7.42 16.70
N LEU A 552 33.11 -7.41 15.65
CA LEU A 552 33.39 -6.23 14.85
C LEU A 552 33.45 -6.64 13.39
N LYS A 553 32.58 -6.06 12.57
CA LYS A 553 32.52 -6.31 11.13
C LYS A 553 32.43 -5.01 10.36
N LEU A 554 33.26 -4.86 9.35
CA LEU A 554 33.13 -3.85 8.31
C LEU A 554 32.47 -4.47 7.09
N ARG A 555 31.66 -3.66 6.39
CA ARG A 555 31.01 -4.07 5.14
C ARG A 555 30.96 -2.89 4.18
N ALA A 556 31.11 -3.20 2.89
CA ALA A 556 30.95 -2.25 1.82
C ALA A 556 30.22 -2.94 0.64
N GLY A 557 29.37 -2.20 -0.04
CA GLY A 557 28.63 -2.72 -1.16
C GLY A 557 28.28 -1.63 -2.15
N TRP A 558 28.34 -1.99 -3.43
CA TRP A 558 27.88 -1.20 -4.55
C TRP A 558 26.98 -2.03 -5.43
N GLY A 559 25.95 -1.42 -5.99
CA GLY A 559 25.07 -2.13 -6.92
C GLY A 559 24.12 -1.20 -7.64
N GLN A 560 23.58 -1.75 -8.72
CA GLN A 560 22.58 -1.10 -9.56
C GLN A 560 21.28 -1.91 -9.55
N ASN A 561 20.14 -1.21 -9.54
CA ASN A 561 18.79 -1.77 -9.71
C ASN A 561 18.05 -0.94 -10.76
N GLY A 562 17.31 -1.63 -11.63
CA GLY A 562 16.44 -0.98 -12.61
C GLY A 562 15.07 -0.63 -12.00
N ASN A 563 14.38 0.29 -12.65
CA ASN A 563 12.96 0.55 -12.40
C ASN A 563 12.23 0.68 -13.75
N CYS A 564 11.09 0.00 -13.88
CA CYS A 564 10.22 0.06 -15.05
C CYS A 564 8.76 0.33 -14.65
N ASN A 565 8.58 1.03 -13.51
CA ASN A 565 7.25 1.34 -12.97
C ASN A 565 6.63 2.52 -13.72
N LEU A 566 5.96 2.19 -14.83
CA LEU A 566 5.17 3.09 -15.66
C LEU A 566 3.96 2.30 -16.19
N PRO A 567 2.89 2.97 -16.60
CA PRO A 567 1.75 2.30 -17.23
C PRO A 567 2.20 1.48 -18.45
N SER A 568 1.53 0.38 -18.74
CA SER A 568 1.91 -0.52 -19.84
C SER A 568 1.91 0.20 -21.20
N SER A 569 2.79 -0.23 -22.09
CA SER A 569 2.83 0.21 -23.50
C SER A 569 3.02 1.72 -23.73
N GLN A 570 3.65 2.47 -22.80
CA GLN A 570 3.87 3.91 -22.96
C GLN A 570 4.83 4.26 -24.12
N TRP A 571 5.62 3.33 -24.59
CA TRP A 571 6.49 3.50 -25.75
C TRP A 571 5.74 3.51 -27.11
N ARG A 572 4.45 3.08 -27.14
CA ARG A 572 3.59 3.08 -28.34
C ARG A 572 2.70 4.30 -28.36
N ALA A 573 2.28 4.69 -29.57
CA ALA A 573 1.17 5.63 -29.73
C ALA A 573 -0.12 5.04 -29.13
N GLY A 574 -0.91 5.88 -28.49
CA GLY A 574 -2.25 5.55 -27.99
C GLY A 574 -3.33 6.27 -28.79
N PHE A 575 -4.50 5.68 -28.84
CA PHE A 575 -5.70 6.30 -29.42
C PHE A 575 -6.78 6.35 -28.35
N GLU A 576 -7.58 7.39 -28.41
CA GLU A 576 -8.74 7.59 -27.56
C GLU A 576 -9.99 7.74 -28.44
N PHE A 577 -11.08 7.15 -27.97
CA PHE A 577 -12.40 7.24 -28.60
C PHE A 577 -13.28 8.09 -27.69
N GLY A 578 -14.03 9.03 -28.20
CA GLY A 578 -14.90 9.79 -27.33
C GLY A 578 -15.32 11.15 -27.85
N GLU A 579 -15.79 11.98 -26.92
CA GLU A 579 -16.46 13.25 -27.17
C GLU A 579 -15.66 14.23 -28.04
N TYR A 580 -14.34 14.24 -27.93
CA TYR A 580 -13.47 15.11 -28.74
C TYR A 580 -13.16 14.55 -30.15
N GLY A 581 -13.47 13.29 -30.41
CA GLY A 581 -13.31 12.63 -31.69
C GLY A 581 -14.61 12.51 -32.47
N VAL A 582 -15.66 13.24 -32.07
CA VAL A 582 -16.97 13.20 -32.72
C VAL A 582 -17.00 14.10 -33.93
N TYR A 583 -17.36 13.56 -35.09
CA TYR A 583 -17.47 14.31 -36.32
C TYR A 583 -18.84 14.06 -36.98
N PRO A 584 -19.57 15.13 -37.37
CA PRO A 584 -20.83 14.99 -38.12
C PRO A 584 -20.51 14.67 -39.58
N PHE A 585 -20.80 13.44 -39.98
CA PHE A 585 -20.75 13.06 -41.40
C PHE A 585 -22.12 13.26 -42.06
N ASN A 586 -22.12 13.57 -43.33
CA ASN A 586 -23.24 13.69 -44.26
C ASN A 586 -24.20 14.86 -44.04
N ASP A 587 -25.07 14.86 -43.08
CA ASP A 587 -26.19 15.80 -42.94
C ASP A 587 -26.14 16.64 -41.66
N LYS A 588 -25.09 16.55 -40.89
CA LYS A 588 -24.92 17.23 -39.59
C LYS A 588 -25.95 16.80 -38.52
N THR A 589 -26.71 15.74 -38.75
CA THR A 589 -27.76 15.29 -37.83
C THR A 589 -27.32 14.13 -36.94
N SER A 590 -26.28 13.41 -37.33
CA SER A 590 -25.69 12.33 -36.51
C SER A 590 -24.20 12.52 -36.30
N ASN A 591 -23.78 12.40 -35.05
CA ASN A 591 -22.39 12.41 -34.67
C ASN A 591 -21.83 10.98 -34.69
N THR A 592 -20.74 10.76 -35.40
CA THR A 592 -20.03 9.49 -35.43
C THR A 592 -18.81 9.59 -34.52
N THR A 593 -18.66 8.67 -33.58
CA THR A 593 -17.51 8.60 -32.73
C THR A 593 -16.26 8.22 -33.52
N GLY A 594 -15.29 9.09 -33.54
CA GLY A 594 -13.99 8.86 -34.16
C GLY A 594 -12.93 8.48 -33.12
N ALA A 595 -11.72 8.21 -33.62
CA ALA A 595 -10.55 8.00 -32.81
C ALA A 595 -9.52 9.10 -33.09
N TYR A 596 -8.87 9.56 -32.06
CA TYR A 596 -7.75 10.50 -32.18
C TYR A 596 -6.55 10.02 -31.37
N PRO A 597 -5.31 10.34 -31.79
CA PRO A 597 -4.15 9.98 -31.01
C PRO A 597 -4.13 10.78 -29.69
N ASN A 598 -4.05 10.08 -28.55
CA ASN A 598 -3.99 10.73 -27.24
C ASN A 598 -2.59 10.73 -26.63
N ARG A 599 -1.66 9.98 -27.21
CA ARG A 599 -0.30 9.80 -26.67
C ARG A 599 0.71 9.69 -27.82
N LEU A 600 1.81 10.44 -27.68
CA LEU A 600 2.94 10.37 -28.59
C LEU A 600 3.78 9.12 -28.28
N SER A 601 4.21 8.39 -29.29
CA SER A 601 5.11 7.25 -29.09
C SER A 601 6.50 7.71 -28.68
N ASN A 602 7.16 6.94 -27.80
CA ASN A 602 8.55 7.13 -27.46
C ASN A 602 9.30 5.78 -27.44
N PRO A 603 9.80 5.31 -28.60
CA PRO A 603 10.54 4.05 -28.68
C PRO A 603 11.89 4.07 -27.96
N LEU A 604 12.41 5.25 -27.60
CA LEU A 604 13.68 5.42 -26.86
C LEU A 604 13.50 5.26 -25.35
N LEU A 605 12.29 5.07 -24.88
CA LEU A 605 12.00 4.89 -23.46
C LEU A 605 12.73 3.66 -22.91
N ALA A 606 13.54 3.87 -21.88
CA ALA A 606 14.46 2.89 -21.31
C ALA A 606 14.35 2.80 -19.78
N TRP A 607 15.11 1.93 -19.19
CA TRP A 607 15.15 1.69 -17.75
C TRP A 607 15.64 2.91 -16.97
N GLU A 608 14.91 3.26 -15.92
CA GLU A 608 15.44 4.10 -14.83
C GLU A 608 16.42 3.27 -14.01
N THR A 609 17.59 3.80 -13.69
CA THR A 609 18.66 3.09 -12.98
C THR A 609 18.97 3.74 -11.65
N SER A 610 18.83 2.99 -10.58
CA SER A 610 19.23 3.38 -9.23
C SER A 610 20.55 2.72 -8.87
N GLU A 611 21.57 3.52 -8.65
CA GLU A 611 22.93 3.14 -8.23
C GLU A 611 23.12 3.49 -6.76
N GLN A 612 23.70 2.59 -5.98
CA GLN A 612 23.91 2.83 -4.56
C GLN A 612 25.24 2.29 -4.07
N LEU A 613 25.98 3.14 -3.34
CA LEU A 613 27.14 2.77 -2.53
C LEU A 613 26.73 2.75 -1.06
N ASN A 614 27.12 1.72 -0.34
CA ASN A 614 26.84 1.55 1.09
C ASN A 614 28.12 1.13 1.83
N ILE A 615 28.41 1.74 2.98
CA ILE A 615 29.50 1.37 3.89
C ILE A 615 28.90 1.23 5.28
N GLY A 616 29.19 0.14 5.98
CA GLY A 616 28.62 -0.13 7.29
C GLY A 616 29.58 -0.77 8.27
N ILE A 617 29.30 -0.56 9.54
CA ILE A 617 29.98 -1.18 10.65
C ILE A 617 28.96 -1.82 11.60
N ASP A 618 29.22 -3.06 11.96
CA ASP A 618 28.41 -3.80 12.96
C ASP A 618 29.28 -4.18 14.12
N THR A 619 28.87 -3.84 15.35
CA THR A 619 29.62 -4.14 16.57
C THR A 619 28.74 -4.77 17.64
N ARG A 620 29.32 -5.62 18.47
CA ARG A 620 28.72 -6.13 19.69
C ARG A 620 29.75 -6.11 20.82
N PHE A 621 29.31 -5.68 21.97
CA PHE A 621 30.13 -5.49 23.18
C PHE A 621 29.52 -6.20 24.38
N LEU A 622 30.35 -6.49 25.36
CA LEU A 622 29.96 -6.95 26.71
C LEU A 622 29.09 -8.22 26.67
N HIS A 623 29.58 -9.25 25.98
CA HIS A 623 28.88 -10.53 25.77
C HIS A 623 27.51 -10.36 25.10
N GLY A 624 27.45 -9.48 24.09
CA GLY A 624 26.25 -9.22 23.29
C GLY A 624 25.20 -8.33 23.94
N ARG A 625 25.51 -7.74 25.13
CA ARG A 625 24.56 -6.85 25.83
C ARG A 625 24.39 -5.49 25.18
N LEU A 626 25.41 -5.02 24.46
CA LEU A 626 25.37 -3.78 23.72
C LEU A 626 25.71 -4.07 22.26
N GLY A 627 24.80 -3.70 21.32
CA GLY A 627 25.01 -3.77 19.88
C GLY A 627 24.92 -2.38 19.27
N PHE A 628 25.82 -2.09 18.32
CA PHE A 628 25.78 -0.84 17.55
C PHE A 628 26.00 -1.15 16.08
N THR A 629 25.15 -0.58 15.21
CA THR A 629 25.26 -0.66 13.76
C THR A 629 25.14 0.74 13.18
N ALA A 630 26.07 1.11 12.31
CA ALA A 630 26.02 2.36 11.57
C ALA A 630 26.21 2.09 10.07
N ASP A 631 25.42 2.79 9.27
CA ASP A 631 25.47 2.75 7.81
C ASP A 631 25.61 4.16 7.24
N TRP A 632 26.53 4.34 6.32
CA TRP A 632 26.58 5.46 5.41
C TRP A 632 26.21 5.00 4.00
N TYR A 633 25.41 5.78 3.27
CA TYR A 633 25.03 5.45 1.91
C TYR A 633 24.97 6.69 1.01
N SER A 634 25.18 6.46 -0.28
CA SER A 634 24.84 7.39 -1.36
C SER A 634 24.04 6.63 -2.40
N LYS A 635 22.80 7.06 -2.63
CA LYS A 635 21.86 6.49 -3.60
C LYS A 635 21.58 7.52 -4.67
N LYS A 636 21.92 7.22 -5.92
CA LYS A 636 21.71 8.08 -7.08
C LYS A 636 20.84 7.36 -8.10
N THR A 637 19.69 7.93 -8.43
CA THR A 637 18.80 7.44 -9.49
C THR A 637 18.93 8.35 -10.70
N LYS A 638 19.18 7.75 -11.86
CA LYS A 638 19.39 8.41 -13.16
C LYS A 638 18.29 7.98 -14.12
N ASP A 639 18.08 8.81 -15.15
CA ASP A 639 17.12 8.53 -16.23
C ASP A 639 15.71 8.27 -15.71
N LEU A 640 15.26 9.13 -14.77
CA LEU A 640 13.94 9.01 -14.13
C LEU A 640 12.84 8.90 -15.18
N LEU A 641 11.92 7.96 -14.96
CA LEU A 641 10.72 7.82 -15.76
C LEU A 641 9.71 8.90 -15.34
N ILE A 642 9.53 9.90 -16.21
CA ILE A 642 8.66 11.05 -15.96
C ILE A 642 7.65 11.24 -17.08
N SER A 643 6.42 11.61 -16.71
CA SER A 643 5.40 12.06 -17.65
C SER A 643 5.49 13.58 -17.76
N ILE A 644 5.76 14.08 -18.94
CA ILE A 644 5.82 15.52 -19.23
C ILE A 644 4.58 15.93 -20.03
N GLN A 645 4.18 17.18 -19.88
CA GLN A 645 3.16 17.76 -20.76
C GLN A 645 3.72 17.93 -22.15
N ALA A 646 3.02 17.42 -23.15
CA ALA A 646 3.34 17.65 -24.54
C ALA A 646 2.99 19.09 -24.95
N ASN A 647 3.60 19.60 -26.02
CA ASN A 647 3.22 20.89 -26.56
C ASN A 647 1.77 20.83 -27.07
N ALA A 648 0.92 21.77 -26.63
CA ALA A 648 -0.51 21.80 -26.97
C ALA A 648 -0.79 21.77 -28.47
N VAL A 649 0.09 22.35 -29.31
CA VAL A 649 -0.03 22.30 -30.78
C VAL A 649 0.21 20.91 -31.37
N SER A 650 0.78 19.96 -30.62
CA SER A 650 0.98 18.59 -31.08
C SER A 650 -0.31 17.74 -31.06
N GLY A 651 -1.35 18.22 -30.40
CA GLY A 651 -2.60 17.48 -30.19
C GLY A 651 -2.52 16.38 -29.12
N PHE A 652 -1.41 16.28 -28.39
CA PHE A 652 -1.21 15.29 -27.33
C PHE A 652 -1.19 15.96 -25.95
N SER A 653 -1.67 15.27 -24.93
CA SER A 653 -1.67 15.77 -23.56
C SER A 653 -0.34 15.51 -22.85
N THR A 654 0.18 14.29 -22.97
CA THR A 654 1.38 13.85 -22.21
C THR A 654 2.29 12.95 -23.03
N GLN A 655 3.56 12.89 -22.61
CA GLN A 655 4.55 11.94 -23.12
C GLN A 655 5.42 11.44 -21.98
N TRP A 656 5.73 10.14 -21.97
CA TRP A 656 6.72 9.57 -21.06
C TRP A 656 8.13 9.68 -21.65
N VAL A 657 9.06 10.12 -20.83
CA VAL A 657 10.47 10.28 -21.19
C VAL A 657 11.39 9.85 -20.05
N ASN A 658 12.63 9.54 -20.37
CA ASN A 658 13.71 9.42 -19.40
C ASN A 658 14.36 10.79 -19.20
N GLY A 659 14.52 11.23 -17.95
CA GLY A 659 15.17 12.50 -17.66
C GLY A 659 15.30 12.79 -16.18
N GLY A 660 16.30 13.60 -15.85
CA GLY A 660 16.56 13.99 -14.47
C GLY A 660 17.34 12.96 -13.64
N THR A 661 17.77 13.41 -12.48
CA THR A 661 18.55 12.62 -11.52
C THR A 661 18.17 13.05 -10.11
N VAL A 662 18.04 12.09 -9.21
CA VAL A 662 17.81 12.31 -7.77
C VAL A 662 18.91 11.62 -6.98
N GLU A 663 19.46 12.31 -5.98
CA GLU A 663 20.47 11.76 -5.08
C GLU A 663 20.02 11.89 -3.61
N ASN A 664 20.20 10.80 -2.83
CA ASN A 664 19.94 10.72 -1.40
C ASN A 664 21.22 10.25 -0.67
N LYS A 665 21.55 10.91 0.42
CA LYS A 665 22.68 10.56 1.30
C LYS A 665 22.22 10.42 2.73
#